data_38660e7fc94dea3f3ac9c79805334673
#
_entry.id   38660e7fc94dea3f3ac9c79805334673
#
_cell.length_a   1.000
_cell.length_b   1.000
_cell.length_c   1.000
_cell.angle_alpha   90.00
_cell.angle_beta   90.00
_cell.angle_gamma   90.00
#
_symmetry.space_group_name_H-M   'P 1'
#
loop_
_entity.id
_entity.type
_entity.pdbx_description
1 polymer ?
#
loop_
_entity_poly.entity_id
_entity_poly.type
_entity_poly.pdbx_seq_one_letter_code
_entity_poly.pdbx_strand_id
1 'polypeptide(L)'
;MSEAVLNPALSFNIDPGAWKTLSSSAPGFGYKVIQRKSDLIVSAPLEQENGGIYSCTTSPPKCQDIKPEAPDLTANVSLGMSMESDPSAENTVVCCPSIPKHCKSITMYNGVCFQIDSSNSFGPPIPSSLDDCETQVDLAFLLDGSGSVSDPDFRTMKKFVRDLIVSFLSSDTQFSVSQFSSAPEVHFNFKKFNLPEMEDEINKIQQHVGTTFTAKAIKEGIQMSIVGANQWRGGYVQYTTGGQKVKTYEDVSFEPDSYLGYSMAIAKAQSGSLTVLGAPRYKHRGVVVSVNRENFENQTIEPLASQYQTGEYFGAEVCTMDINNDDITELIFISAPMYTEPDREGRVYVCTLTGLFVECNFHDPLILRGHAGVKGRFGSSLAVLPDLNGDGFNDLAVGAPLENGGEGSIYIFHSEGGRISPTYSQRITGSEVQSGLKFFGLSISQSAFDQSGDGLLDLAVGSKGKVVLLRSRPIVEVKSEVSFSPNQISTQNVDCSKPLENTVTVCFTMSSLSTKEQRAAQARIDYMLTLDTTRKPSKKRAYFSEKEQERSGSIIATLGKKCSNVTFFIEACPEDALSPLSNEIKFSFYGLPSDENLTPSLSPHAPTATNYPVRNVHYKCTVNTFAFTFNVTLALSSCFPLLLFSSGFILHRSSEVKVGIDELLNVTVTVENRGENSYKSRVILTYPAGLSYRKFTSQQGRIECKSLDSEDGLSRGRTDCTIDKPIFKSQTKASFIVFYGIDTNSQFERKIFVTANATSGNQEHAPTSELYKKKLIDVKYSIFMTIKGSPSYNNFTFGKNDLQKPVQQSITLTNDIRALHNFTVWIKVPVKLGGKDIWVHPNNLQIADCKKGSYEEPHVKDFVPQIQKNKVVDCSVAMCRVFECKTSLERQEKRTYEISGNLTSQWIEQIGLQSAKFLLTSQVSLKYDRSKYVYFSTGSDYNSPVHKIEAEVEVYPEPDFIKEIIGGCLGGLFFLILLTVVLYKAGFFKSKYSKVNTEEPEDGAGGDVPTG
;
A
#
# COMPACT_ATOMS: atom_id res chain seq x y z
N MET A 1 20.74 -38.32 2.08
CA MET A 1 21.03 -37.42 3.19
C MET A 1 20.81 -36.03 2.64
N SER A 2 19.68 -35.41 2.94
CA SER A 2 19.33 -34.05 2.51
C SER A 2 20.01 -33.10 3.46
N GLU A 3 20.99 -32.36 2.99
CA GLU A 3 21.50 -31.21 3.69
C GLU A 3 20.37 -30.15 3.78
N ALA A 4 19.84 -30.03 4.97
CA ALA A 4 19.05 -28.90 5.34
C ALA A 4 19.97 -27.66 5.26
N VAL A 5 19.77 -26.84 4.24
CA VAL A 5 20.31 -25.49 4.18
C VAL A 5 19.62 -24.74 5.34
N LEU A 6 20.30 -24.66 6.47
CA LEU A 6 20.00 -23.72 7.53
C LEU A 6 20.19 -22.32 6.90
N ASN A 7 19.10 -21.71 6.48
CA ASN A 7 19.08 -20.27 6.32
C ASN A 7 19.55 -19.71 7.68
N PRO A 8 20.64 -18.92 7.77
CA PRO A 8 20.94 -18.19 8.97
C PRO A 8 19.71 -17.31 9.23
N ALA A 9 19.08 -17.49 10.37
CA ALA A 9 18.02 -16.60 10.83
C ALA A 9 18.52 -15.16 10.60
N LEU A 10 17.75 -14.37 9.87
CA LEU A 10 17.99 -12.95 9.66
C LEU A 10 17.85 -12.23 11.00
N SER A 11 18.85 -12.39 11.86
CA SER A 11 19.01 -11.67 13.11
C SER A 11 19.91 -10.49 12.78
N PHE A 12 19.27 -9.32 12.46
CA PHE A 12 20.07 -8.16 12.13
C PHE A 12 20.54 -7.47 13.43
N ASN A 13 20.19 -6.24 13.75
CA ASN A 13 20.82 -5.51 14.82
C ASN A 13 20.08 -5.53 16.17
N ILE A 14 18.85 -5.99 16.25
CA ILE A 14 18.17 -6.17 17.55
C ILE A 14 18.52 -7.53 18.14
N ASP A 15 18.99 -7.53 19.39
CA ASP A 15 19.21 -8.79 20.12
C ASP A 15 17.85 -9.38 20.52
N PRO A 16 17.51 -10.61 20.06
CA PRO A 16 16.24 -11.23 20.43
C PRO A 16 16.18 -11.59 21.94
N GLY A 17 17.32 -11.67 22.65
CA GLY A 17 17.32 -11.93 24.08
C GLY A 17 16.81 -10.74 24.91
N ALA A 18 15.84 -10.97 25.81
CA ALA A 18 15.38 -9.91 26.70
C ALA A 18 16.52 -9.41 27.60
N TRP A 19 16.90 -8.13 27.45
CA TRP A 19 17.84 -7.52 28.39
C TRP A 19 17.22 -7.31 29.78
N LYS A 20 16.01 -6.76 29.81
CA LYS A 20 15.19 -6.59 31.01
C LYS A 20 13.75 -6.95 30.73
N THR A 21 13.11 -7.51 31.72
CA THR A 21 11.66 -7.77 31.70
C THR A 21 11.06 -7.11 32.93
N LEU A 22 10.16 -6.17 32.71
CA LEU A 22 9.36 -5.52 33.73
C LEU A 22 8.01 -6.23 33.78
N SER A 23 7.55 -6.58 34.98
CA SER A 23 6.31 -7.33 35.14
C SER A 23 5.47 -6.77 36.27
N SER A 24 4.14 -6.83 36.08
CA SER A 24 3.15 -6.51 37.10
C SER A 24 2.01 -7.53 37.04
N SER A 25 1.41 -7.78 38.20
CA SER A 25 0.17 -8.58 38.28
C SER A 25 -1.09 -7.79 37.89
N ALA A 26 -0.96 -6.49 37.64
CA ALA A 26 -2.05 -5.62 37.23
C ALA A 26 -2.66 -6.10 35.91
N PRO A 27 -3.99 -6.32 35.85
CA PRO A 27 -4.64 -6.74 34.61
C PRO A 27 -4.45 -5.72 33.49
N GLY A 28 -3.98 -6.20 32.33
CA GLY A 28 -3.71 -5.35 31.17
C GLY A 28 -2.36 -4.62 31.22
N PHE A 29 -1.46 -4.89 32.18
CA PHE A 29 -0.11 -4.32 32.19
C PHE A 29 0.64 -4.68 30.90
N GLY A 30 1.28 -3.68 30.28
CA GLY A 30 1.93 -3.79 28.96
C GLY A 30 1.00 -3.55 27.77
N TYR A 31 -0.22 -3.07 28.00
CA TYR A 31 -1.16 -2.74 26.92
C TYR A 31 -0.67 -1.62 26.00
N LYS A 32 -0.14 -0.54 26.57
CA LYS A 32 0.63 0.49 25.88
C LYS A 32 1.94 0.72 26.65
N VAL A 33 3.00 1.05 25.89
CA VAL A 33 4.31 1.37 26.46
C VAL A 33 4.90 2.57 25.75
N ILE A 34 5.46 3.51 26.54
CA ILE A 34 6.21 4.68 26.05
C ILE A 34 7.54 4.69 26.77
N GLN A 35 8.61 4.75 26.02
CA GLN A 35 9.96 4.87 26.52
C GLN A 35 10.34 6.36 26.64
N ARG A 36 10.81 6.76 27.79
CA ARG A 36 11.35 8.10 28.05
C ARG A 36 12.83 8.00 28.37
N LYS A 37 13.53 9.13 28.46
CA LYS A 37 14.97 9.13 28.74
C LYS A 37 15.38 8.43 30.05
N SER A 38 14.55 8.52 31.09
CA SER A 38 14.88 8.04 32.44
C SER A 38 14.10 6.81 32.90
N ASP A 39 12.95 6.54 32.28
CA ASP A 39 12.01 5.49 32.69
C ASP A 39 11.07 5.10 31.53
N LEU A 40 10.16 4.19 31.80
CA LEU A 40 9.10 3.81 30.89
C LEU A 40 7.74 4.08 31.51
N ILE A 41 6.81 4.63 30.74
CA ILE A 41 5.40 4.71 31.12
C ILE A 41 4.67 3.52 30.52
N VAL A 42 4.03 2.73 31.39
CA VAL A 42 3.33 1.49 31.01
C VAL A 42 1.88 1.56 31.49
N SER A 43 0.94 1.22 30.62
CA SER A 43 -0.46 1.20 31.02
C SER A 43 -0.97 -0.20 31.37
N ALA A 44 -1.97 -0.23 32.24
CA ALA A 44 -2.73 -1.40 32.66
C ALA A 44 -4.24 -1.03 32.68
N PRO A 45 -4.89 -0.80 31.52
CA PRO A 45 -6.25 -0.25 31.46
C PRO A 45 -7.34 -1.20 31.98
N LEU A 46 -7.02 -2.46 32.23
CA LEU A 46 -7.94 -3.46 32.77
C LEU A 46 -7.81 -3.66 34.27
N GLU A 47 -6.97 -2.85 34.95
CA GLU A 47 -6.84 -2.91 36.39
C GLU A 47 -8.14 -2.48 37.09
N GLN A 48 -8.47 -3.15 38.17
CA GLN A 48 -9.73 -2.95 38.89
C GLN A 48 -9.87 -1.48 39.37
N GLU A 49 -11.08 -0.99 39.28
CA GLU A 49 -11.58 0.33 39.61
C GLU A 49 -11.35 1.42 38.55
N ASN A 50 -10.14 1.72 38.08
CA ASN A 50 -9.94 2.91 37.18
C ASN A 50 -8.98 2.69 36.05
N GLY A 51 -8.34 1.51 35.90
CA GLY A 51 -7.14 1.33 35.10
C GLY A 51 -5.91 1.86 35.83
N GLY A 52 -4.71 1.52 35.37
CA GLY A 52 -3.43 1.87 36.02
C GLY A 52 -2.38 2.42 35.05
N ILE A 53 -1.60 3.37 35.55
CA ILE A 53 -0.40 3.88 34.87
C ILE A 53 0.80 3.64 35.77
N TYR A 54 1.86 3.10 35.18
CA TYR A 54 3.06 2.74 35.89
C TYR A 54 4.26 3.50 35.32
N SER A 55 5.05 4.14 36.18
CA SER A 55 6.41 4.55 35.85
C SER A 55 7.37 3.43 36.24
N CYS A 56 8.13 2.94 35.29
CA CYS A 56 9.01 1.78 35.45
C CYS A 56 10.45 2.17 35.18
N THR A 57 11.34 1.96 36.16
CA THR A 57 12.79 2.16 36.02
C THR A 57 13.46 0.83 35.64
N THR A 58 14.60 0.91 34.96
CA THR A 58 15.39 -0.25 34.52
C THR A 58 16.51 -0.65 35.49
N SER A 59 16.99 0.29 36.33
CA SER A 59 18.09 0.09 37.25
C SER A 59 17.86 0.83 38.58
N PRO A 60 17.35 0.18 39.66
CA PRO A 60 16.84 -1.18 39.70
C PRO A 60 15.51 -1.35 38.96
N PRO A 61 15.20 -2.57 38.44
CA PRO A 61 13.93 -2.82 37.75
C PRO A 61 12.78 -2.73 38.77
N LYS A 62 12.00 -1.65 38.68
CA LYS A 62 10.90 -1.39 39.58
C LYS A 62 9.81 -0.59 38.84
N CYS A 63 8.56 -1.05 38.92
CA CYS A 63 7.39 -0.33 38.46
C CYS A 63 6.65 0.26 39.67
N GLN A 64 6.30 1.53 39.57
CA GLN A 64 5.54 2.27 40.59
C GLN A 64 4.25 2.77 39.94
N ASP A 65 3.12 2.50 40.60
CA ASP A 65 1.82 3.02 40.21
C ASP A 65 1.82 4.55 40.41
N ILE A 66 1.38 5.28 39.38
CA ILE A 66 1.23 6.75 39.40
C ILE A 66 -0.23 7.08 39.05
N LYS A 67 -0.88 7.92 39.86
CA LYS A 67 -2.30 8.21 39.74
C LYS A 67 -2.55 9.69 39.63
N PRO A 68 -3.49 10.17 38.78
CA PRO A 68 -3.94 11.55 38.79
C PRO A 68 -4.72 11.85 40.07
N GLU A 69 -4.50 13.03 40.65
CA GLU A 69 -5.32 13.57 41.72
C GLU A 69 -6.62 14.17 41.12
N ALA A 70 -7.54 13.33 40.70
CA ALA A 70 -8.82 13.75 40.14
C ALA A 70 -9.99 13.08 40.92
N PRO A 71 -10.84 13.84 41.63
CA PRO A 71 -11.90 13.31 42.46
C PRO A 71 -13.04 12.65 41.64
N ASP A 72 -13.14 12.90 40.33
CA ASP A 72 -14.25 12.46 39.49
C ASP A 72 -13.99 11.12 38.73
N LEU A 73 -12.83 10.51 38.90
CA LEU A 73 -12.52 9.21 38.30
C LEU A 73 -13.23 8.10 39.13
N THR A 74 -14.46 7.78 38.71
CA THR A 74 -15.25 6.67 39.27
C THR A 74 -14.81 5.33 38.66
N ALA A 75 -15.24 4.20 39.24
CA ALA A 75 -14.88 2.86 38.79
C ALA A 75 -15.14 2.60 37.29
N ASN A 76 -14.23 1.84 36.65
CA ASN A 76 -14.31 1.35 35.25
C ASN A 76 -14.04 2.38 34.15
N VAL A 77 -13.16 3.34 34.39
CA VAL A 77 -12.84 4.40 33.40
C VAL A 77 -11.70 4.02 32.43
N SER A 78 -11.01 2.90 32.64
CA SER A 78 -9.96 2.35 31.74
C SER A 78 -8.83 3.33 31.42
N LEU A 79 -8.25 3.99 32.43
CA LEU A 79 -7.12 4.90 32.26
C LEU A 79 -5.93 4.15 31.62
N GLY A 80 -5.31 4.78 30.59
CA GLY A 80 -4.21 4.19 29.83
C GLY A 80 -4.64 3.35 28.65
N MET A 81 -5.89 3.42 28.23
CA MET A 81 -6.35 2.79 26.98
C MET A 81 -5.66 3.40 25.75
N SER A 82 -5.42 4.71 25.78
CA SER A 82 -4.64 5.42 24.79
C SER A 82 -3.54 6.21 25.46
N MET A 83 -2.33 6.16 24.92
CA MET A 83 -1.17 6.92 25.37
C MET A 83 -0.33 7.37 24.17
N GLU A 84 0.16 8.59 24.21
CA GLU A 84 1.04 9.17 23.20
C GLU A 84 2.05 10.11 23.88
N SER A 85 3.23 10.28 23.29
CA SER A 85 4.27 11.20 23.78
C SER A 85 4.65 12.23 22.74
N ASP A 86 5.17 13.36 23.18
CA ASP A 86 5.84 14.30 22.29
C ASP A 86 7.15 13.69 21.74
N PRO A 87 7.71 14.22 20.63
CA PRO A 87 8.93 13.66 20.02
C PRO A 87 10.16 13.68 20.95
N SER A 88 10.18 14.58 21.96
CA SER A 88 11.24 14.62 22.98
C SER A 88 11.04 13.59 24.09
N ALA A 89 9.85 12.97 24.14
CA ALA A 89 9.35 12.09 25.20
C ALA A 89 9.45 12.69 26.63
N GLU A 90 9.39 14.02 26.73
CA GLU A 90 9.37 14.72 28.02
C GLU A 90 7.94 14.80 28.58
N ASN A 91 6.93 14.85 27.70
CA ASN A 91 5.53 14.87 28.06
C ASN A 91 4.79 13.70 27.44
N THR A 92 4.01 13.01 28.25
CA THR A 92 3.16 11.88 27.83
C THR A 92 1.71 12.25 28.08
N VAL A 93 0.84 12.06 27.09
CA VAL A 93 -0.61 12.20 27.25
C VAL A 93 -1.19 10.81 27.44
N VAL A 94 -2.00 10.65 28.51
CA VAL A 94 -2.69 9.41 28.83
C VAL A 94 -4.17 9.66 28.94
N CYS A 95 -5.00 8.81 28.32
CA CYS A 95 -6.43 9.00 28.24
C CYS A 95 -7.22 7.84 28.85
N CYS A 96 -8.38 8.17 29.39
CA CYS A 96 -9.45 7.25 29.78
C CYS A 96 -10.72 7.57 28.98
N PRO A 97 -11.22 6.63 28.14
CA PRO A 97 -12.35 6.90 27.24
C PRO A 97 -13.73 6.69 27.85
N SER A 98 -13.85 6.12 29.03
CA SER A 98 -15.10 5.53 29.51
C SER A 98 -15.57 6.06 30.89
N ILE A 99 -15.50 7.39 31.10
CA ILE A 99 -16.07 8.00 32.32
C ILE A 99 -17.59 8.01 32.19
N PRO A 100 -18.33 7.24 33.01
CA PRO A 100 -19.78 7.16 32.90
C PRO A 100 -20.45 8.41 33.49
N LYS A 101 -21.41 8.96 32.77
CA LYS A 101 -22.33 10.00 33.26
C LYS A 101 -23.75 9.56 33.04
N HIS A 102 -24.50 9.43 34.12
CA HIS A 102 -25.91 9.01 34.08
C HIS A 102 -26.82 10.17 33.69
N CYS A 103 -27.43 10.07 32.52
CA CYS A 103 -28.36 11.05 31.96
C CYS A 103 -29.76 10.46 31.91
N LYS A 104 -30.52 10.58 32.99
CA LYS A 104 -31.88 10.00 33.11
C LYS A 104 -31.90 8.48 32.84
N SER A 105 -32.35 8.05 31.65
CA SER A 105 -32.46 6.65 31.23
C SER A 105 -31.25 6.14 30.45
N ILE A 106 -30.30 6.98 30.13
CA ILE A 106 -29.09 6.63 29.34
C ILE A 106 -27.85 6.92 30.17
N THR A 107 -26.83 6.08 30.02
CA THR A 107 -25.47 6.37 30.49
C THR A 107 -24.64 6.82 29.33
N MET A 108 -24.14 8.03 29.37
CA MET A 108 -23.15 8.55 28.41
C MET A 108 -21.76 8.25 28.95
N TYR A 109 -20.80 8.08 28.04
CA TYR A 109 -19.40 7.87 28.39
C TYR A 109 -18.57 9.02 27.81
N ASN A 110 -17.81 9.69 28.69
CA ASN A 110 -16.94 10.79 28.33
C ASN A 110 -15.48 10.35 28.35
N GLY A 111 -14.66 10.91 27.45
CA GLY A 111 -13.21 10.72 27.46
C GLY A 111 -12.52 11.88 28.17
N VAL A 112 -11.48 11.56 28.94
CA VAL A 112 -10.59 12.58 29.56
C VAL A 112 -9.16 12.13 29.39
N CYS A 113 -8.28 13.09 29.08
CA CYS A 113 -6.84 12.87 29.01
C CYS A 113 -6.11 13.70 30.04
N PHE A 114 -4.93 13.23 30.43
CA PHE A 114 -4.02 13.93 31.33
C PHE A 114 -2.65 13.99 30.69
N GLN A 115 -1.94 15.08 30.86
CA GLN A 115 -0.54 15.19 30.51
C GLN A 115 0.31 14.80 31.70
N ILE A 116 1.28 13.91 31.49
CA ILE A 116 2.27 13.49 32.49
C ILE A 116 3.60 14.11 32.10
N ASP A 117 4.21 14.85 32.98
CA ASP A 117 5.54 15.46 32.78
C ASP A 117 6.68 14.49 33.13
N SER A 118 7.92 14.94 32.91
CA SER A 118 9.13 14.17 33.22
C SER A 118 9.32 13.84 34.71
N SER A 119 8.59 14.52 35.62
CA SER A 119 8.59 14.25 37.06
C SER A 119 7.49 13.27 37.51
N ASN A 120 6.73 12.69 36.57
CA ASN A 120 5.57 11.84 36.81
C ASN A 120 4.37 12.58 37.45
N SER A 121 4.32 13.90 37.31
CA SER A 121 3.21 14.73 37.78
C SER A 121 2.14 14.84 36.71
N PHE A 122 0.86 14.66 37.10
CA PHE A 122 -0.27 14.79 36.22
C PHE A 122 -0.70 16.25 36.13
N GLY A 123 -0.87 16.74 34.90
CA GLY A 123 -1.51 18.02 34.62
C GLY A 123 -3.03 17.98 34.83
N PRO A 124 -3.70 19.13 34.62
CA PRO A 124 -5.16 19.20 34.73
C PRO A 124 -5.85 18.32 33.67
N PRO A 125 -7.09 17.86 33.95
CA PRO A 125 -7.86 17.06 33.00
C PRO A 125 -8.16 17.82 31.70
N ILE A 126 -8.14 17.12 30.57
CA ILE A 126 -8.49 17.63 29.24
C ILE A 126 -9.58 16.72 28.66
N PRO A 127 -10.83 17.21 28.45
CA PRO A 127 -11.32 18.59 28.69
C PRO A 127 -11.33 18.94 30.17
N SER A 128 -11.33 20.25 30.46
CA SER A 128 -11.36 20.79 31.83
C SER A 128 -12.69 20.57 32.54
N SER A 129 -13.75 20.20 31.82
CA SER A 129 -15.06 19.80 32.35
C SER A 129 -15.67 18.75 31.42
N LEU A 130 -16.34 17.75 31.99
CA LEU A 130 -17.11 16.75 31.23
C LEU A 130 -18.36 17.40 30.63
N ASP A 131 -18.72 16.94 29.42
CA ASP A 131 -19.94 17.38 28.77
C ASP A 131 -21.15 17.01 29.64
N ASP A 132 -22.09 17.98 29.78
CA ASP A 132 -23.32 17.79 30.53
C ASP A 132 -24.32 16.94 29.72
N CYS A 133 -25.29 16.35 30.47
CA CYS A 133 -26.38 15.63 29.82
C CYS A 133 -27.13 16.55 28.86
N GLU A 134 -27.25 16.13 27.59
CA GLU A 134 -27.98 16.89 26.58
C GLU A 134 -29.47 16.98 26.95
N THR A 135 -29.83 18.02 27.67
CA THR A 135 -31.23 18.38 27.95
C THR A 135 -31.60 19.76 27.40
N GLN A 136 -30.59 20.53 26.95
CA GLN A 136 -30.73 21.87 26.37
C GLN A 136 -29.71 22.04 25.29
N VAL A 137 -30.08 22.60 24.17
CA VAL A 137 -29.17 22.95 23.07
C VAL A 137 -28.82 24.41 23.20
N ASP A 138 -27.57 24.74 23.50
CA ASP A 138 -27.05 26.09 23.46
C ASP A 138 -26.54 26.39 22.07
N LEU A 139 -27.05 27.48 21.44
CA LEU A 139 -26.67 27.87 20.08
C LEU A 139 -25.77 29.09 20.07
N ALA A 140 -24.56 28.94 19.53
CA ALA A 140 -23.67 30.06 19.30
C ALA A 140 -23.68 30.49 17.83
N PHE A 141 -23.94 31.75 17.57
CA PHE A 141 -23.89 32.37 16.24
C PHE A 141 -22.60 33.15 16.08
N LEU A 142 -21.88 32.93 15.00
CA LEU A 142 -20.68 33.67 14.64
C LEU A 142 -20.92 34.42 13.33
N LEU A 143 -21.02 35.74 13.40
CA LEU A 143 -21.23 36.62 12.27
C LEU A 143 -19.91 37.03 11.62
N ASP A 144 -19.79 36.86 10.31
CA ASP A 144 -18.69 37.46 9.56
C ASP A 144 -18.94 38.97 9.35
N GLY A 145 -18.20 39.78 10.08
CA GLY A 145 -18.23 41.24 9.99
C GLY A 145 -17.12 41.81 9.11
N SER A 146 -16.35 40.97 8.39
CA SER A 146 -15.21 41.43 7.59
C SER A 146 -15.61 42.34 6.42
N GLY A 147 -14.66 43.10 5.88
CA GLY A 147 -14.91 44.05 4.78
C GLY A 147 -15.30 43.44 3.46
N SER A 148 -15.26 42.10 3.32
CA SER A 148 -15.74 41.36 2.16
C SER A 148 -17.24 41.10 2.16
N VAL A 149 -17.89 41.26 3.30
CA VAL A 149 -19.36 41.19 3.46
C VAL A 149 -19.96 42.59 3.25
N SER A 150 -20.92 42.72 2.35
CA SER A 150 -21.58 44.00 2.12
C SER A 150 -22.52 44.37 3.28
N ASP A 151 -22.74 45.66 3.52
CA ASP A 151 -23.63 46.15 4.59
C ASP A 151 -25.10 45.64 4.47
N PRO A 152 -25.68 45.47 3.25
CA PRO A 152 -26.95 44.78 3.09
C PRO A 152 -26.92 43.30 3.48
N ASP A 153 -25.83 42.59 3.17
CA ASP A 153 -25.69 41.14 3.48
C ASP A 153 -25.48 40.95 4.99
N PHE A 154 -24.72 41.83 5.63
CA PHE A 154 -24.54 41.82 7.08
C PHE A 154 -25.86 42.06 7.82
N ARG A 155 -26.71 42.97 7.32
CA ARG A 155 -28.08 43.15 7.84
C ARG A 155 -28.94 41.92 7.66
N THR A 156 -28.79 41.22 6.53
CA THR A 156 -29.52 39.98 6.23
C THR A 156 -29.10 38.86 7.18
N MET A 157 -27.79 38.72 7.47
CA MET A 157 -27.29 37.78 8.48
C MET A 157 -27.82 38.04 9.87
N LYS A 158 -27.84 39.31 10.32
CA LYS A 158 -28.44 39.70 11.62
C LYS A 158 -29.92 39.30 11.68
N LYS A 159 -30.66 39.57 10.61
CA LYS A 159 -32.09 39.20 10.52
C LYS A 159 -32.26 37.67 10.59
N PHE A 160 -31.42 36.91 9.88
CA PHE A 160 -31.43 35.45 9.89
C PHE A 160 -31.18 34.88 11.29
N VAL A 161 -30.15 35.39 12.00
CA VAL A 161 -29.86 34.98 13.38
C VAL A 161 -31.05 35.28 14.30
N ARG A 162 -31.67 36.50 14.19
CA ARG A 162 -32.83 36.83 14.95
C ARG A 162 -34.01 35.89 14.67
N ASP A 163 -34.32 35.61 13.39
CA ASP A 163 -35.45 34.80 12.99
C ASP A 163 -35.24 33.32 13.46
N LEU A 164 -33.98 32.84 13.45
CA LEU A 164 -33.61 31.53 14.00
C LEU A 164 -33.80 31.50 15.53
N ILE A 165 -33.32 32.48 16.28
CA ILE A 165 -33.51 32.54 17.72
C ILE A 165 -35.01 32.50 18.05
N VAL A 166 -35.81 33.28 17.34
CA VAL A 166 -37.29 33.31 17.52
C VAL A 166 -37.91 31.93 17.24
N SER A 167 -37.40 31.16 16.27
CA SER A 167 -37.95 29.85 15.94
C SER A 167 -37.69 28.79 17.02
N PHE A 168 -36.66 28.95 17.85
CA PHE A 168 -36.30 28.03 18.94
C PHE A 168 -36.82 28.47 20.31
N LEU A 169 -37.65 29.53 20.40
CA LEU A 169 -38.16 30.07 21.67
C LEU A 169 -39.06 29.09 22.47
N SER A 170 -39.51 28.02 21.82
CA SER A 170 -40.32 26.98 22.50
C SER A 170 -39.47 25.95 23.28
N SER A 171 -38.16 25.99 23.16
CA SER A 171 -37.23 25.14 23.87
C SER A 171 -36.43 25.95 24.90
N ASP A 172 -35.94 25.29 25.92
CA ASP A 172 -35.14 25.91 27.02
C ASP A 172 -33.68 26.14 26.48
N THR A 173 -33.56 26.82 25.33
CA THR A 173 -32.34 27.02 24.56
C THR A 173 -31.74 28.38 24.90
N GLN A 174 -30.44 28.42 25.20
CA GLN A 174 -29.67 29.64 25.37
C GLN A 174 -28.92 29.98 24.09
N PHE A 175 -28.65 31.28 23.90
CA PHE A 175 -28.01 31.77 22.67
C PHE A 175 -26.79 32.62 23.00
N SER A 176 -25.77 32.57 22.16
CA SER A 176 -24.61 33.45 22.13
C SER A 176 -24.42 34.00 20.74
N VAL A 177 -24.10 35.30 20.62
CA VAL A 177 -23.81 35.93 19.33
C VAL A 177 -22.47 36.64 19.42
N SER A 178 -21.60 36.28 18.52
CA SER A 178 -20.27 36.87 18.34
C SER A 178 -20.08 37.33 16.89
N GLN A 179 -19.22 38.32 16.69
CA GLN A 179 -18.80 38.77 15.37
C GLN A 179 -17.29 38.61 15.24
N PHE A 180 -16.83 38.31 14.05
CA PHE A 180 -15.38 38.27 13.75
C PHE A 180 -15.06 39.14 12.52
N SER A 181 -13.88 39.75 12.57
CA SER A 181 -13.22 40.39 11.43
C SER A 181 -11.70 40.34 11.69
N SER A 182 -11.03 41.45 11.94
CA SER A 182 -9.62 41.47 12.37
C SER A 182 -9.41 40.92 13.78
N ALA A 183 -10.45 40.92 14.63
CA ALA A 183 -10.49 40.27 15.94
C ALA A 183 -11.92 39.82 16.25
N PRO A 184 -12.10 38.76 17.05
CA PRO A 184 -13.43 38.33 17.49
C PRO A 184 -13.97 39.28 18.58
N GLU A 185 -15.25 39.59 18.51
CA GLU A 185 -15.98 40.32 19.55
C GLU A 185 -17.27 39.58 19.90
N VAL A 186 -17.46 39.35 21.20
CA VAL A 186 -18.67 38.69 21.75
C VAL A 186 -19.67 39.75 22.13
N HIS A 187 -20.80 39.82 21.43
CA HIS A 187 -21.86 40.79 21.71
C HIS A 187 -22.70 40.39 22.92
N PHE A 188 -23.13 39.13 22.96
CA PHE A 188 -23.68 38.52 24.17
C PHE A 188 -23.35 37.03 24.21
N ASN A 189 -23.17 36.52 25.43
CA ASN A 189 -22.87 35.12 25.70
C ASN A 189 -24.06 34.42 26.38
N PHE A 190 -24.03 33.11 26.48
CA PHE A 190 -25.09 32.30 27.09
C PHE A 190 -25.56 32.81 28.47
N LYS A 191 -24.67 33.32 29.30
CA LYS A 191 -25.01 33.85 30.66
C LYS A 191 -25.67 35.22 30.65
N LYS A 192 -25.57 35.98 29.54
CA LYS A 192 -26.13 37.33 29.38
C LYS A 192 -27.33 37.35 28.42
N PHE A 193 -27.74 36.18 27.90
CA PHE A 193 -28.88 36.12 27.03
C PHE A 193 -30.16 36.54 27.79
N ASN A 194 -30.80 37.57 27.27
CA ASN A 194 -32.07 38.08 27.80
C ASN A 194 -33.06 38.25 26.67
N LEU A 195 -34.09 37.38 26.65
CA LEU A 195 -35.08 37.29 25.59
C LEU A 195 -35.79 38.62 25.27
N PRO A 196 -36.27 39.43 26.24
CA PRO A 196 -36.90 40.73 25.99
C PRO A 196 -36.01 41.76 25.31
N GLU A 197 -34.69 41.69 25.49
CA GLU A 197 -33.72 42.64 24.96
C GLU A 197 -32.98 42.15 23.73
N MET A 198 -33.16 40.87 23.34
CA MET A 198 -32.41 40.19 22.27
C MET A 198 -32.51 40.89 20.93
N GLU A 199 -33.71 41.32 20.53
CA GLU A 199 -33.92 41.95 19.23
C GLU A 199 -33.21 43.31 19.16
N ASP A 200 -33.24 44.09 20.21
CA ASP A 200 -32.54 45.37 20.31
C ASP A 200 -31.02 45.19 20.34
N GLU A 201 -30.50 44.16 21.01
CA GLU A 201 -29.06 43.83 21.07
C GLU A 201 -28.54 43.39 19.70
N ILE A 202 -29.24 42.53 18.97
CA ILE A 202 -28.84 42.10 17.61
C ILE A 202 -28.88 43.27 16.64
N ASN A 203 -29.90 44.16 16.74
CA ASN A 203 -30.00 45.32 15.86
C ASN A 203 -28.88 46.34 16.08
N LYS A 204 -28.36 46.47 17.34
CA LYS A 204 -27.25 47.35 17.68
C LYS A 204 -25.88 46.88 17.18
N ILE A 205 -25.69 45.61 16.80
CA ILE A 205 -24.42 45.08 16.30
C ILE A 205 -24.01 45.87 15.05
N GLN A 206 -22.86 46.55 15.11
CA GLN A 206 -22.26 47.25 13.98
C GLN A 206 -21.22 46.36 13.34
N GLN A 207 -21.13 46.42 12.00
CA GLN A 207 -20.15 45.66 11.26
C GLN A 207 -18.73 46.20 11.48
N HIS A 208 -17.82 45.34 11.94
CA HIS A 208 -16.40 45.66 12.09
C HIS A 208 -15.65 45.38 10.78
N VAL A 209 -15.52 46.40 9.92
CA VAL A 209 -14.83 46.31 8.64
C VAL A 209 -13.33 46.11 8.86
N GLY A 210 -12.80 44.90 8.56
CA GLY A 210 -11.39 44.51 8.68
C GLY A 210 -11.05 43.32 7.82
N THR A 211 -9.76 42.91 7.88
CA THR A 211 -9.30 41.69 7.19
C THR A 211 -9.69 40.44 7.98
N THR A 212 -10.10 39.40 7.26
CA THR A 212 -10.52 38.15 7.86
C THR A 212 -9.28 37.35 8.37
N PHE A 213 -9.04 37.32 9.68
CA PHE A 213 -8.01 36.51 10.32
C PHE A 213 -8.60 35.24 10.97
N THR A 214 -9.10 34.31 10.17
CA THR A 214 -9.62 33.04 10.67
C THR A 214 -8.52 32.15 11.28
N ALA A 215 -7.28 32.25 10.78
CA ALA A 215 -6.15 31.45 11.21
C ALA A 215 -5.54 31.79 12.58
N LYS A 216 -5.82 32.95 13.15
CA LYS A 216 -5.23 33.35 14.43
C LYS A 216 -5.94 32.78 15.66
N ALA A 217 -7.11 32.18 15.49
CA ALA A 217 -7.88 31.51 16.54
C ALA A 217 -7.51 30.03 16.73
N ILE A 218 -6.69 29.44 15.81
CA ILE A 218 -6.28 28.02 15.83
C ILE A 218 -4.80 27.95 16.22
N LYS A 219 -4.50 28.14 17.51
CA LYS A 219 -3.18 27.82 18.05
C LYS A 219 -3.20 26.39 18.60
N GLU A 220 -2.15 25.63 18.25
CA GLU A 220 -1.84 24.25 18.62
C GLU A 220 -2.58 23.74 19.86
N GLY A 221 -3.49 22.80 19.66
CA GLY A 221 -4.27 22.16 20.72
C GLY A 221 -4.16 20.64 20.64
N ILE A 222 -4.46 19.97 21.73
CA ILE A 222 -4.53 18.51 21.84
C ILE A 222 -5.74 18.03 21.05
N GLN A 223 -5.54 17.00 20.20
CA GLN A 223 -6.63 16.32 19.49
C GLN A 223 -7.01 15.04 20.22
N MET A 224 -8.30 14.82 20.40
CA MET A 224 -8.85 13.63 21.04
C MET A 224 -9.87 12.98 20.12
N SER A 225 -9.72 11.69 19.89
CA SER A 225 -10.72 10.88 19.16
C SER A 225 -12.02 10.75 19.94
N ILE A 226 -13.14 10.83 19.22
CA ILE A 226 -14.49 10.66 19.78
C ILE A 226 -15.22 9.51 19.07
N VAL A 227 -14.64 8.31 19.10
CA VAL A 227 -15.09 7.12 18.36
C VAL A 227 -16.57 6.78 18.59
N GLY A 228 -17.08 6.99 19.80
CA GLY A 228 -18.47 6.71 20.19
C GLY A 228 -19.46 7.81 19.82
N ALA A 229 -19.02 8.95 19.30
CA ALA A 229 -19.90 10.05 18.98
C ALA A 229 -20.85 9.72 17.82
N ASN A 230 -22.03 10.36 17.86
CA ASN A 230 -23.00 10.32 16.76
C ASN A 230 -23.35 8.90 16.29
N GLN A 231 -23.82 8.03 17.19
CA GLN A 231 -24.15 6.62 16.91
C GLN A 231 -22.93 5.81 16.45
N TRP A 232 -21.77 6.02 17.06
CA TRP A 232 -20.51 5.37 16.73
C TRP A 232 -19.99 5.65 15.31
N ARG A 233 -20.44 6.77 14.70
CA ARG A 233 -19.82 7.28 13.46
C ARG A 233 -18.40 7.73 13.74
N GLY A 234 -18.21 8.42 14.88
CA GLY A 234 -16.92 8.86 15.37
C GLY A 234 -16.48 10.22 14.81
N GLY A 235 -15.23 10.59 15.12
CA GLY A 235 -14.61 11.84 14.76
C GLY A 235 -13.46 12.22 15.69
N TYR A 236 -13.12 13.50 15.75
CA TYR A 236 -12.17 14.02 16.74
C TYR A 236 -12.52 15.42 17.21
N VAL A 237 -12.06 15.75 18.40
CA VAL A 237 -12.18 17.09 19.00
C VAL A 237 -10.79 17.65 19.25
N GLN A 238 -10.61 18.92 18.94
CA GLN A 238 -9.41 19.68 19.25
C GLN A 238 -9.63 20.54 20.50
N TYR A 239 -8.72 20.41 21.47
CA TYR A 239 -8.71 21.21 22.69
C TYR A 239 -7.45 22.07 22.74
N THR A 240 -7.54 23.21 23.43
CA THR A 240 -6.36 23.98 23.83
C THR A 240 -5.58 23.20 24.91
N THR A 241 -4.32 23.56 25.15
CA THR A 241 -3.54 23.02 26.27
C THR A 241 -4.16 23.31 27.66
N GLY A 242 -5.07 24.30 27.77
CA GLY A 242 -5.88 24.58 28.94
C GLY A 242 -7.19 23.80 29.02
N GLY A 243 -7.41 22.79 28.16
CA GLY A 243 -8.58 21.90 28.19
C GLY A 243 -9.88 22.52 27.64
N GLN A 244 -9.82 23.65 26.95
CA GLN A 244 -10.98 24.25 26.30
C GLN A 244 -11.18 23.69 24.90
N LYS A 245 -12.41 23.27 24.57
CA LYS A 245 -12.81 22.77 23.24
C LYS A 245 -12.66 23.89 22.20
N VAL A 246 -11.87 23.60 21.15
CA VAL A 246 -11.62 24.54 20.05
C VAL A 246 -12.51 24.22 18.87
N LYS A 247 -12.51 22.93 18.44
CA LYS A 247 -13.16 22.52 17.19
C LYS A 247 -13.48 21.02 17.23
N THR A 248 -14.59 20.63 16.59
CA THR A 248 -14.97 19.21 16.44
C THR A 248 -15.05 18.88 14.96
N TYR A 249 -14.53 17.72 14.59
CA TYR A 249 -14.72 17.12 13.28
C TYR A 249 -15.59 15.87 13.43
N GLU A 250 -16.74 15.89 12.79
CA GLU A 250 -17.66 14.76 12.66
C GLU A 250 -18.18 14.74 11.21
N ASP A 251 -18.23 13.58 10.60
CA ASP A 251 -18.76 13.44 9.24
C ASP A 251 -20.07 12.64 9.30
N VAL A 252 -21.18 13.34 9.14
CA VAL A 252 -22.52 12.75 9.17
C VAL A 252 -22.82 11.84 7.97
N SER A 253 -22.00 11.88 6.93
CA SER A 253 -22.12 10.99 5.76
C SER A 253 -21.67 9.56 6.05
N PHE A 254 -20.92 9.35 7.14
CA PHE A 254 -20.50 8.03 7.58
C PHE A 254 -21.69 7.23 8.13
N GLU A 255 -21.68 5.92 7.88
CA GLU A 255 -22.68 5.01 8.46
C GLU A 255 -22.51 4.90 9.99
N PRO A 256 -23.59 4.67 10.75
CA PRO A 256 -23.46 4.30 12.16
C PRO A 256 -22.52 3.10 12.33
N ASP A 257 -21.83 3.01 13.47
CA ASP A 257 -20.84 1.97 13.77
C ASP A 257 -19.58 1.98 12.87
N SER A 258 -19.22 3.10 12.26
CA SER A 258 -18.01 3.22 11.43
C SER A 258 -16.73 3.34 12.24
N TYR A 259 -16.79 3.87 13.45
CA TYR A 259 -15.67 4.05 14.40
C TYR A 259 -14.58 4.99 13.87
N LEU A 260 -14.94 6.11 13.24
CA LEU A 260 -13.97 7.12 12.81
C LEU A 260 -13.19 7.68 14.00
N GLY A 261 -11.86 7.69 13.91
CA GLY A 261 -10.97 8.07 15.01
C GLY A 261 -10.56 6.87 15.88
N TYR A 262 -10.84 5.63 15.47
CA TYR A 262 -10.36 4.42 16.17
C TYR A 262 -8.83 4.42 16.27
N SER A 263 -8.15 4.87 15.25
CA SER A 263 -6.75 5.24 15.21
C SER A 263 -6.58 6.64 14.64
N MET A 264 -5.55 7.37 15.05
CA MET A 264 -5.32 8.74 14.64
C MET A 264 -3.82 9.04 14.58
N ALA A 265 -3.37 9.69 13.50
CA ALA A 265 -2.00 10.18 13.36
C ALA A 265 -2.01 11.57 12.72
N ILE A 266 -0.95 12.35 12.94
CA ILE A 266 -0.77 13.67 12.33
C ILE A 266 0.34 13.60 11.29
N ALA A 267 0.01 13.95 10.04
CA ALA A 267 0.96 14.07 8.95
C ALA A 267 1.27 15.56 8.70
N LYS A 268 2.56 15.89 8.68
CA LYS A 268 3.07 17.25 8.45
C LYS A 268 3.54 17.38 7.00
N ALA A 269 3.14 18.46 6.33
CA ALA A 269 3.63 18.83 5.00
C ALA A 269 4.13 20.28 5.02
N GLN A 270 4.91 20.67 4.01
CA GLN A 270 5.38 22.07 3.89
C GLN A 270 4.24 23.09 3.84
N SER A 271 3.07 22.70 3.30
CA SER A 271 1.90 23.56 3.10
C SER A 271 0.85 23.48 4.21
N GLY A 272 1.09 22.73 5.29
CA GLY A 272 0.13 22.56 6.40
C GLY A 272 0.21 21.17 7.00
N SER A 273 -0.80 20.74 7.75
CA SER A 273 -0.84 19.43 8.37
C SER A 273 -2.22 18.76 8.20
N LEU A 274 -2.19 17.43 8.13
CA LEU A 274 -3.37 16.57 8.05
C LEU A 274 -3.55 15.80 9.36
N THR A 275 -4.80 15.61 9.76
CA THR A 275 -5.17 14.56 10.73
C THR A 275 -5.64 13.34 9.95
N VAL A 276 -4.98 12.21 10.11
CA VAL A 276 -5.31 10.96 9.46
C VAL A 276 -6.04 10.06 10.45
N LEU A 277 -7.27 9.65 10.10
CA LEU A 277 -8.20 8.97 11.00
C LEU A 277 -8.58 7.62 10.42
N GLY A 278 -8.48 6.56 11.22
CA GLY A 278 -9.00 5.24 10.88
C GLY A 278 -10.46 5.09 11.28
N ALA A 279 -11.25 4.44 10.43
CA ALA A 279 -12.64 4.02 10.69
C ALA A 279 -12.80 2.55 10.30
N PRO A 280 -12.29 1.58 11.11
CA PRO A 280 -12.08 0.20 10.69
C PRO A 280 -13.37 -0.60 10.49
N ARG A 281 -14.52 -0.12 10.92
CA ARG A 281 -15.81 -0.80 10.75
C ARG A 281 -16.66 -0.22 9.60
N TYR A 282 -16.24 0.88 8.98
CA TYR A 282 -16.96 1.48 7.85
C TYR A 282 -17.23 0.45 6.75
N LYS A 283 -18.51 0.30 6.36
CA LYS A 283 -18.98 -0.70 5.39
C LYS A 283 -18.47 -2.12 5.71
N HIS A 284 -18.29 -2.46 6.99
CA HIS A 284 -17.76 -3.74 7.48
C HIS A 284 -16.36 -4.12 6.94
N ARG A 285 -15.58 -3.20 6.43
CA ARG A 285 -14.23 -3.41 5.91
C ARG A 285 -13.19 -2.42 6.45
N GLY A 286 -13.62 -1.17 6.57
CA GLY A 286 -12.81 -0.07 7.04
C GLY A 286 -12.47 0.96 5.95
N VAL A 287 -12.07 2.14 6.42
CA VAL A 287 -11.67 3.29 5.61
C VAL A 287 -10.73 4.16 6.43
N VAL A 288 -9.88 4.93 5.76
CA VAL A 288 -9.08 5.98 6.40
C VAL A 288 -9.47 7.32 5.80
N VAL A 289 -9.53 8.35 6.63
CA VAL A 289 -9.84 9.72 6.21
C VAL A 289 -8.69 10.63 6.61
N SER A 290 -8.14 11.35 5.67
CA SER A 290 -7.22 12.45 5.95
C SER A 290 -7.98 13.77 5.94
N VAL A 291 -7.83 14.57 6.98
CA VAL A 291 -8.55 15.82 7.19
C VAL A 291 -7.54 16.96 7.30
N ASN A 292 -7.66 17.96 6.45
CA ASN A 292 -6.84 19.16 6.54
C ASN A 292 -7.24 19.96 7.82
N ARG A 293 -6.25 20.21 8.66
CA ARG A 293 -6.47 20.87 9.96
C ARG A 293 -6.94 22.34 9.85
N GLU A 294 -6.68 23.00 8.73
CA GLU A 294 -7.01 24.41 8.54
C GLU A 294 -8.44 24.60 8.05
N ASN A 295 -8.84 23.90 6.98
CA ASN A 295 -10.10 24.13 6.27
C ASN A 295 -11.10 22.95 6.37
N PHE A 296 -10.71 21.84 7.01
CA PHE A 296 -11.50 20.58 7.12
C PHE A 296 -11.86 19.90 5.80
N GLU A 297 -11.20 20.26 4.73
CA GLU A 297 -11.27 19.42 3.53
C GLU A 297 -10.77 18.03 3.86
N ASN A 298 -11.50 17.03 3.43
CA ASN A 298 -11.17 15.63 3.69
C ASN A 298 -10.91 14.84 2.40
N GLN A 299 -10.10 13.82 2.54
CA GLN A 299 -9.87 12.82 1.50
C GLN A 299 -10.16 11.45 2.11
N THR A 300 -11.01 10.67 1.44
CA THR A 300 -11.32 9.30 1.83
C THR A 300 -10.41 8.32 1.09
N ILE A 301 -9.77 7.42 1.84
CA ILE A 301 -8.83 6.42 1.36
C ILE A 301 -9.44 5.05 1.61
N GLU A 302 -9.88 4.39 0.54
CA GLU A 302 -10.45 3.04 0.57
C GLU A 302 -9.59 2.06 -0.23
N PRO A 303 -9.42 0.80 0.20
CA PRO A 303 -8.80 -0.24 -0.61
C PRO A 303 -9.55 -0.44 -1.92
N LEU A 304 -8.84 -0.87 -2.98
CA LEU A 304 -9.45 -1.16 -4.28
C LEU A 304 -10.53 -2.25 -4.14
N ALA A 305 -11.64 -2.06 -4.85
CA ALA A 305 -12.79 -2.97 -4.79
C ALA A 305 -12.46 -4.46 -5.08
N SER A 306 -11.36 -4.73 -5.80
CA SER A 306 -10.89 -6.09 -6.11
C SER A 306 -10.04 -6.73 -5.00
N GLN A 307 -9.68 -6.00 -3.96
CA GLN A 307 -8.70 -6.42 -2.95
C GLN A 307 -9.20 -6.36 -1.51
N TYR A 308 -10.34 -5.73 -1.23
CA TYR A 308 -10.85 -5.68 0.13
C TYR A 308 -11.52 -6.99 0.57
N GLN A 309 -11.47 -7.24 1.87
CA GLN A 309 -12.22 -8.33 2.52
C GLN A 309 -13.17 -7.76 3.58
N THR A 310 -14.38 -8.31 3.65
CA THR A 310 -15.28 -8.00 4.77
C THR A 310 -14.62 -8.43 6.08
N GLY A 311 -14.53 -7.51 7.04
CA GLY A 311 -13.91 -7.77 8.34
C GLY A 311 -12.40 -7.60 8.39
N GLU A 312 -11.73 -7.10 7.35
CA GLU A 312 -10.28 -6.89 7.32
C GLU A 312 -9.77 -5.83 8.31
N TYR A 313 -10.66 -4.96 8.76
CA TYR A 313 -10.41 -3.92 9.76
C TYR A 313 -9.37 -2.89 9.26
N PHE A 314 -9.49 -2.45 8.00
CA PHE A 314 -8.61 -1.45 7.40
C PHE A 314 -8.71 -0.11 8.14
N GLY A 315 -7.57 0.47 8.53
CA GLY A 315 -7.49 1.64 9.40
C GLY A 315 -7.57 1.30 10.90
N ALA A 316 -7.27 0.05 11.29
CA ALA A 316 -7.18 -0.33 12.71
C ALA A 316 -6.03 0.39 13.43
N GLU A 317 -4.92 0.58 12.74
CA GLU A 317 -3.79 1.39 13.19
C GLU A 317 -3.32 2.26 12.04
N VAL A 318 -3.00 3.51 12.32
CA VAL A 318 -2.45 4.49 11.36
C VAL A 318 -1.22 5.11 11.98
N CYS A 319 -0.13 5.16 11.22
CA CYS A 319 1.14 5.71 11.66
C CYS A 319 1.75 6.58 10.57
N THR A 320 2.37 7.70 10.93
CA THR A 320 3.05 8.63 10.01
C THR A 320 4.55 8.60 10.24
N MET A 321 5.33 8.65 9.17
CA MET A 321 6.78 8.61 9.23
C MET A 321 7.40 9.79 8.47
N ASP A 322 8.19 10.56 9.18
CA ASP A 322 9.24 11.40 8.64
C ASP A 322 10.48 10.52 8.45
N ILE A 323 10.75 10.15 7.21
CA ILE A 323 11.77 9.11 6.94
C ILE A 323 13.20 9.65 7.06
N ASN A 324 13.40 10.96 6.83
CA ASN A 324 14.72 11.60 6.74
C ASN A 324 15.00 12.58 7.89
N ASN A 325 14.09 12.70 8.86
CA ASN A 325 14.15 13.61 10.02
C ASN A 325 14.20 15.10 9.64
N ASP A 326 13.42 15.52 8.63
CA ASP A 326 13.31 16.92 8.23
C ASP A 326 12.03 17.63 8.75
N ASP A 327 11.29 16.96 9.63
CA ASP A 327 10.01 17.36 10.23
C ASP A 327 8.84 17.42 9.21
N ILE A 328 9.00 16.76 8.06
CA ILE A 328 7.97 16.54 7.04
C ILE A 328 7.64 15.05 6.98
N THR A 329 6.39 14.71 6.79
CA THR A 329 5.95 13.32 6.65
C THR A 329 6.02 12.90 5.19
N GLU A 330 6.76 11.85 4.86
CA GLU A 330 6.74 11.22 3.52
C GLU A 330 5.83 10.01 3.45
N LEU A 331 5.78 9.21 4.52
CA LEU A 331 5.07 7.94 4.51
C LEU A 331 3.95 7.90 5.56
N ILE A 332 2.86 7.24 5.18
CA ILE A 332 1.73 6.94 6.04
C ILE A 332 1.45 5.45 5.95
N PHE A 333 1.44 4.76 7.09
CA PHE A 333 1.16 3.34 7.18
C PHE A 333 -0.27 3.12 7.66
N ILE A 334 -1.00 2.25 6.96
CA ILE A 334 -2.38 1.90 7.29
C ILE A 334 -2.46 0.39 7.47
N SER A 335 -2.87 -0.06 8.63
CA SER A 335 -2.99 -1.50 8.92
C SER A 335 -4.38 -2.05 8.60
N ALA A 336 -4.40 -3.33 8.22
CA ALA A 336 -5.57 -4.19 8.12
C ALA A 336 -5.24 -5.55 8.79
N PRO A 337 -5.21 -5.62 10.13
CA PRO A 337 -4.66 -6.77 10.85
C PRO A 337 -5.50 -8.05 10.73
N MET A 338 -6.75 -7.96 10.31
CA MET A 338 -7.64 -9.10 10.09
C MET A 338 -7.77 -9.51 8.62
N TYR A 339 -7.01 -8.89 7.71
CA TYR A 339 -6.96 -9.33 6.33
C TYR A 339 -6.39 -10.75 6.26
N THR A 340 -7.08 -11.67 5.58
CA THR A 340 -6.68 -13.08 5.56
C THR A 340 -6.19 -13.48 4.17
N GLU A 341 -4.95 -13.94 4.08
CA GLU A 341 -4.38 -14.66 2.95
C GLU A 341 -4.38 -16.18 3.24
N PRO A 342 -4.21 -17.03 2.22
CA PRO A 342 -4.22 -18.48 2.45
C PRO A 342 -3.22 -18.95 3.51
N ASP A 343 -2.05 -18.33 3.56
CA ASP A 343 -0.91 -18.70 4.39
C ASP A 343 -0.57 -17.70 5.52
N ARG A 344 -1.26 -16.55 5.62
CA ARG A 344 -0.96 -15.51 6.61
C ARG A 344 -2.17 -14.65 6.96
N GLU A 345 -2.06 -13.82 7.99
CA GLU A 345 -3.08 -12.89 8.46
C GLU A 345 -2.46 -11.54 8.77
N GLY A 346 -3.12 -10.46 8.32
CA GLY A 346 -2.72 -9.09 8.51
C GLY A 346 -1.86 -8.52 7.38
N ARG A 347 -2.04 -7.22 7.13
CA ARG A 347 -1.31 -6.41 6.15
C ARG A 347 -1.08 -5.00 6.66
N VAL A 348 -0.02 -4.35 6.16
CA VAL A 348 0.18 -2.92 6.32
C VAL A 348 0.41 -2.32 4.93
N TYR A 349 -0.38 -1.32 4.60
CA TYR A 349 -0.29 -0.59 3.34
C TYR A 349 0.59 0.63 3.52
N VAL A 350 1.42 0.90 2.53
CA VAL A 350 2.34 2.05 2.51
C VAL A 350 1.79 3.10 1.57
N CYS A 351 1.51 4.28 2.11
CA CYS A 351 1.02 5.44 1.38
C CYS A 351 2.07 6.55 1.43
N THR A 352 2.08 7.42 0.42
CA THR A 352 2.97 8.59 0.34
C THR A 352 2.16 9.88 0.51
N LEU A 353 2.75 10.87 1.17
CA LEU A 353 2.19 12.20 1.29
C LEU A 353 2.80 13.11 0.21
N THR A 354 1.97 13.66 -0.67
CA THR A 354 2.40 14.62 -1.68
C THR A 354 1.62 15.93 -1.50
N GLY A 355 2.29 16.94 -0.93
CA GLY A 355 1.60 18.15 -0.47
C GLY A 355 0.61 17.80 0.66
N LEU A 356 -0.68 18.10 0.47
CA LEU A 356 -1.75 17.71 1.41
C LEU A 356 -2.62 16.57 0.86
N PHE A 357 -2.09 15.75 -0.03
CA PHE A 357 -2.79 14.62 -0.64
C PHE A 357 -2.09 13.30 -0.28
N VAL A 358 -2.86 12.32 0.20
CA VAL A 358 -2.37 10.99 0.54
C VAL A 358 -2.59 10.04 -0.64
N GLU A 359 -1.52 9.49 -1.18
CA GLU A 359 -1.57 8.54 -2.29
C GLU A 359 -1.17 7.14 -1.81
N CYS A 360 -2.09 6.19 -1.88
CA CYS A 360 -1.86 4.81 -1.48
C CYS A 360 -1.71 3.89 -2.69
N ASN A 361 -0.63 3.12 -2.70
CA ASN A 361 -0.45 2.05 -3.67
C ASN A 361 -0.92 0.72 -3.06
N PHE A 362 -2.09 0.25 -3.49
CA PHE A 362 -2.67 -1.01 -3.02
C PHE A 362 -2.18 -2.25 -3.77
N HIS A 363 -1.11 -2.15 -4.56
CA HIS A 363 -0.53 -3.25 -5.34
C HIS A 363 0.84 -3.67 -4.79
N ASP A 364 1.16 -4.96 -4.91
CA ASP A 364 2.53 -5.43 -4.69
C ASP A 364 3.53 -4.62 -5.57
N PRO A 365 4.74 -4.31 -5.06
CA PRO A 365 5.39 -4.86 -3.87
C PRO A 365 5.27 -4.02 -2.59
N LEU A 366 4.53 -2.92 -2.56
CA LEU A 366 4.50 -1.97 -1.44
C LEU A 366 3.54 -2.34 -0.29
N ILE A 367 3.10 -3.60 -0.21
CA ILE A 367 2.30 -4.10 0.91
C ILE A 367 3.22 -4.87 1.85
N LEU A 368 3.33 -4.43 3.11
CA LEU A 368 4.11 -5.14 4.12
C LEU A 368 3.31 -6.31 4.67
N ARG A 369 3.97 -7.44 4.85
CA ARG A 369 3.36 -8.70 5.29
C ARG A 369 4.22 -9.41 6.32
N GLY A 370 3.58 -10.16 7.21
CA GLY A 370 4.24 -11.07 8.15
C GLY A 370 4.79 -12.32 7.46
N HIS A 371 5.37 -13.21 8.27
CA HIS A 371 5.97 -14.47 7.80
C HIS A 371 4.92 -15.40 7.20
N ALA A 372 5.26 -16.03 6.07
CA ALA A 372 4.40 -17.03 5.42
C ALA A 372 4.22 -18.28 6.30
N GLY A 373 3.01 -18.83 6.31
CA GLY A 373 2.66 -20.01 7.12
C GLY A 373 2.24 -19.68 8.56
N VAL A 374 2.19 -18.38 8.96
CA VAL A 374 1.85 -17.98 10.32
C VAL A 374 0.70 -16.97 10.30
N LYS A 375 -0.31 -17.19 11.14
CA LYS A 375 -1.42 -16.26 11.36
C LYS A 375 -1.27 -15.61 12.72
N GLY A 376 -1.38 -14.28 12.78
CA GLY A 376 -1.06 -13.60 14.03
C GLY A 376 -1.49 -12.14 14.10
N ARG A 377 -2.36 -11.68 13.23
CA ARG A 377 -2.81 -10.28 13.13
C ARG A 377 -1.64 -9.31 12.98
N PHE A 378 -0.78 -9.56 11.99
CA PHE A 378 0.28 -8.63 11.61
C PHE A 378 -0.28 -7.23 11.34
N GLY A 379 0.35 -6.19 11.92
CA GLY A 379 -0.14 -4.82 11.87
C GLY A 379 -1.07 -4.43 13.04
N SER A 380 -1.14 -5.22 14.10
CA SER A 380 -1.90 -4.86 15.33
C SER A 380 -1.29 -3.69 16.09
N SER A 381 0.00 -3.46 15.95
CA SER A 381 0.70 -2.26 16.43
C SER A 381 1.74 -1.84 15.42
N LEU A 382 1.91 -0.52 15.28
CA LEU A 382 2.89 0.12 14.40
C LEU A 382 3.72 1.10 15.22
N ALA A 383 5.02 1.13 15.03
CA ALA A 383 5.89 2.13 15.64
C ALA A 383 6.99 2.56 14.67
N VAL A 384 7.11 3.86 14.44
CA VAL A 384 8.26 4.44 13.75
C VAL A 384 9.41 4.46 14.75
N LEU A 385 10.53 3.90 14.35
CA LEU A 385 11.74 3.83 15.14
C LEU A 385 12.79 4.76 14.53
N PRO A 386 13.70 5.31 15.34
CA PRO A 386 14.87 5.97 14.81
C PRO A 386 15.70 5.03 13.93
N ASP A 387 16.62 5.59 13.15
CA ASP A 387 17.57 4.85 12.33
C ASP A 387 18.29 3.75 13.14
N LEU A 388 17.91 2.50 12.93
CA LEU A 388 18.47 1.34 13.61
C LEU A 388 19.69 0.77 12.90
N ASN A 389 19.80 0.97 11.58
CA ASN A 389 20.82 0.35 10.75
C ASN A 389 21.99 1.29 10.40
N GLY A 390 21.91 2.57 10.76
CA GLY A 390 22.97 3.57 10.57
C GLY A 390 23.02 4.14 9.14
N ASP A 391 21.92 4.10 8.38
CA ASP A 391 21.84 4.59 7.01
C ASP A 391 21.28 6.03 6.88
N GLY A 392 20.84 6.61 7.99
CA GLY A 392 20.32 7.97 8.08
C GLY A 392 18.82 8.09 7.89
N PHE A 393 18.08 6.98 7.78
CA PHE A 393 16.63 6.95 7.62
C PHE A 393 15.96 6.25 8.80
N ASN A 394 14.79 6.71 9.19
CA ASN A 394 13.99 6.08 10.23
C ASN A 394 13.42 4.74 9.75
N ASP A 395 13.23 3.81 10.69
CA ASP A 395 12.77 2.44 10.46
C ASP A 395 11.35 2.20 11.00
N LEU A 396 10.75 1.06 10.68
CA LEU A 396 9.41 0.70 11.12
C LEU A 396 9.41 -0.64 11.87
N ALA A 397 8.76 -0.67 13.04
CA ALA A 397 8.41 -1.91 13.72
C ALA A 397 6.91 -2.21 13.60
N VAL A 398 6.58 -3.49 13.39
CA VAL A 398 5.21 -3.99 13.23
C VAL A 398 4.99 -5.16 14.16
N GLY A 399 3.92 -5.11 14.97
CA GLY A 399 3.56 -6.17 15.89
C GLY A 399 2.55 -7.16 15.29
N ALA A 400 2.73 -8.43 15.68
CA ALA A 400 1.84 -9.56 15.36
C ALA A 400 1.59 -10.41 16.62
N PRO A 401 0.77 -9.93 17.57
CA PRO A 401 0.70 -10.49 18.93
C PRO A 401 0.06 -11.88 19.03
N LEU A 402 -0.65 -12.34 18.02
CA LEU A 402 -1.32 -13.64 18.04
C LEU A 402 -0.54 -14.76 17.34
N GLU A 403 0.63 -14.48 16.80
CA GLU A 403 1.48 -15.52 16.19
C GLU A 403 1.82 -16.65 17.16
N ASN A 404 2.07 -17.83 16.62
CA ASN A 404 2.49 -19.03 17.35
C ASN A 404 1.57 -19.38 18.54
N GLY A 405 0.25 -19.28 18.33
CA GLY A 405 -0.72 -19.57 19.40
C GLY A 405 -0.74 -18.51 20.50
N GLY A 406 -0.47 -17.25 20.14
CA GLY A 406 -0.50 -16.11 21.03
C GLY A 406 0.81 -15.87 21.80
N GLU A 407 1.95 -16.44 21.39
CA GLU A 407 3.25 -16.03 21.88
C GLU A 407 3.60 -14.62 21.38
N GLY A 408 3.27 -14.35 20.11
CA GLY A 408 3.45 -13.08 19.45
C GLY A 408 4.83 -12.88 18.84
N SER A 409 4.94 -11.90 17.95
CA SER A 409 6.18 -11.52 17.28
C SER A 409 6.18 -10.03 16.94
N ILE A 410 7.38 -9.49 16.75
CA ILE A 410 7.59 -8.18 16.11
C ILE A 410 8.43 -8.34 14.85
N TYR A 411 8.24 -7.43 13.91
CA TYR A 411 8.94 -7.37 12.63
C TYR A 411 9.58 -6.01 12.47
N ILE A 412 10.83 -5.97 12.04
CA ILE A 412 11.57 -4.74 11.74
C ILE A 412 11.69 -4.61 10.23
N PHE A 413 11.30 -3.46 9.70
CA PHE A 413 11.45 -3.07 8.31
C PHE A 413 12.37 -1.87 8.22
N HIS A 414 13.46 -1.99 7.48
CA HIS A 414 14.38 -0.89 7.27
C HIS A 414 13.97 -0.02 6.10
N SER A 415 14.28 1.24 6.20
CA SER A 415 14.21 2.20 5.11
C SER A 415 15.46 2.12 4.25
N GLU A 416 15.37 2.44 2.97
CA GLU A 416 16.47 2.52 2.03
C GLU A 416 16.17 3.57 0.96
N GLY A 417 17.03 4.57 0.82
CA GLY A 417 16.90 5.61 -0.23
C GLY A 417 15.58 6.38 -0.18
N GLY A 418 15.04 6.66 1.02
CA GLY A 418 13.78 7.37 1.21
C GLY A 418 12.52 6.53 0.97
N ARG A 419 12.62 5.20 1.04
CA ARG A 419 11.51 4.24 0.92
C ARG A 419 11.63 3.14 1.96
N ILE A 420 10.50 2.58 2.37
CA ILE A 420 10.50 1.40 3.24
C ILE A 420 10.72 0.13 2.41
N SER A 421 11.57 -0.79 2.91
CA SER A 421 11.74 -2.11 2.31
C SER A 421 10.44 -2.93 2.45
N PRO A 422 9.94 -3.59 1.40
CA PRO A 422 8.75 -4.42 1.50
C PRO A 422 8.98 -5.75 2.23
N THR A 423 10.25 -6.09 2.47
CA THR A 423 10.65 -7.31 3.19
C THR A 423 11.21 -6.94 4.55
N TYR A 424 10.73 -7.61 5.61
CA TYR A 424 11.30 -7.41 6.94
C TYR A 424 12.76 -7.83 7.00
N SER A 425 13.58 -7.03 7.68
CA SER A 425 14.99 -7.32 7.93
C SER A 425 15.19 -8.29 9.10
N GLN A 426 14.26 -8.25 10.07
CA GLN A 426 14.28 -9.09 11.24
C GLN A 426 12.86 -9.43 11.71
N ARG A 427 12.65 -10.68 12.14
CA ARG A 427 11.49 -11.13 12.91
C ARG A 427 11.96 -11.64 14.24
N ILE A 428 11.37 -11.16 15.33
CA ILE A 428 11.68 -11.57 16.69
C ILE A 428 10.44 -12.17 17.30
N THR A 429 10.51 -13.45 17.70
CA THR A 429 9.36 -14.17 18.27
C THR A 429 9.39 -14.09 19.81
N GLY A 430 8.21 -14.11 20.44
CA GLY A 430 8.11 -14.07 21.89
C GLY A 430 8.87 -15.21 22.58
N SER A 431 8.94 -16.39 21.98
CA SER A 431 9.67 -17.57 22.51
C SER A 431 11.19 -17.39 22.43
N GLU A 432 11.71 -16.68 21.42
CA GLU A 432 13.15 -16.32 21.34
C GLU A 432 13.52 -15.29 22.42
N VAL A 433 12.61 -14.37 22.73
CA VAL A 433 12.83 -13.32 23.72
C VAL A 433 12.81 -13.89 25.14
N GLN A 434 11.77 -14.59 25.49
CA GLN A 434 11.60 -15.23 26.79
C GLN A 434 10.49 -16.30 26.72
N SER A 435 10.79 -17.49 27.19
CA SER A 435 9.79 -18.56 27.29
C SER A 435 8.57 -18.13 28.10
N GLY A 436 7.37 -18.45 27.61
CA GLY A 436 6.10 -18.18 28.27
C GLY A 436 5.56 -16.77 28.11
N LEU A 437 6.13 -15.93 27.25
CA LEU A 437 5.51 -14.68 26.84
C LEU A 437 4.19 -14.93 26.12
N LYS A 438 3.25 -14.01 26.31
CA LYS A 438 1.95 -14.01 25.60
C LYS A 438 1.69 -12.61 25.03
N PHE A 439 1.23 -12.58 23.78
CA PHE A 439 0.92 -11.37 23.04
C PHE A 439 2.10 -10.40 22.94
N PHE A 440 3.31 -10.92 22.76
CA PHE A 440 4.50 -10.10 22.50
C PHE A 440 4.30 -9.33 21.18
N GLY A 441 4.56 -8.02 21.20
CA GLY A 441 4.21 -7.12 20.10
C GLY A 441 2.78 -6.57 20.19
N LEU A 442 2.10 -6.68 21.35
CA LEU A 442 0.80 -6.02 21.58
C LEU A 442 0.91 -4.50 21.49
N SER A 443 2.00 -3.95 21.99
CA SER A 443 2.39 -2.55 21.83
C SER A 443 3.90 -2.44 21.63
N ILE A 444 4.35 -1.41 20.93
CA ILE A 444 5.75 -1.09 20.68
C ILE A 444 5.91 0.40 20.95
N SER A 445 6.95 0.79 21.69
CA SER A 445 7.21 2.20 21.94
C SER A 445 7.68 2.89 20.66
N GLN A 446 7.07 4.01 20.32
CA GLN A 446 7.48 4.85 19.17
C GLN A 446 8.75 5.64 19.47
N SER A 447 9.05 5.89 20.75
CA SER A 447 10.31 6.48 21.20
C SER A 447 11.30 5.38 21.58
N ALA A 448 12.55 5.52 21.20
CA ALA A 448 13.64 4.63 21.55
C ALA A 448 14.79 5.42 22.18
N PHE A 449 15.26 4.97 23.34
CA PHE A 449 16.36 5.57 24.09
C PHE A 449 17.34 4.49 24.54
N ASP A 450 18.58 4.89 24.81
CA ASP A 450 19.59 4.03 25.40
C ASP A 450 19.31 3.85 26.91
N GLN A 451 18.52 2.86 27.26
CA GLN A 451 18.18 2.48 28.63
C GLN A 451 19.25 1.58 29.26
N SER A 452 20.03 0.90 28.44
CA SER A 452 21.11 -0.01 28.88
C SER A 452 22.40 0.73 29.18
N GLY A 453 22.57 1.95 28.66
CA GLY A 453 23.78 2.76 28.84
C GLY A 453 24.94 2.28 27.94
N ASP A 454 24.65 1.51 26.88
CA ASP A 454 25.67 1.00 25.95
C ASP A 454 25.90 1.91 24.73
N GLY A 455 25.19 3.04 24.64
CA GLY A 455 25.30 4.03 23.56
C GLY A 455 24.51 3.69 22.33
N LEU A 456 23.68 2.65 22.36
CA LEU A 456 22.76 2.22 21.30
C LEU A 456 21.32 2.38 21.77
N LEU A 457 20.40 2.49 20.81
CA LEU A 457 18.97 2.62 21.12
C LEU A 457 18.40 1.25 21.51
N ASP A 458 17.62 1.24 22.59
CA ASP A 458 16.90 0.06 23.06
C ASP A 458 15.44 0.11 22.64
N LEU A 459 14.82 -1.03 22.43
CA LEU A 459 13.42 -1.14 22.01
C LEU A 459 12.55 -1.70 23.14
N ALA A 460 11.51 -0.97 23.52
CA ALA A 460 10.53 -1.41 24.50
C ALA A 460 9.29 -2.00 23.83
N VAL A 461 8.94 -3.24 24.19
CA VAL A 461 7.83 -3.99 23.61
C VAL A 461 6.91 -4.52 24.70
N GLY A 462 5.62 -4.22 24.58
CA GLY A 462 4.58 -4.70 25.50
C GLY A 462 4.13 -6.11 25.15
N SER A 463 3.78 -6.86 26.20
CA SER A 463 3.16 -8.17 26.16
C SER A 463 2.21 -8.32 27.35
N LYS A 464 1.39 -9.37 27.39
CA LYS A 464 0.44 -9.57 28.47
C LYS A 464 1.14 -9.69 29.84
N GLY A 465 0.94 -8.68 30.69
CA GLY A 465 1.49 -8.64 32.05
C GLY A 465 2.99 -8.32 32.12
N LYS A 466 3.63 -7.99 30.99
CA LYS A 466 5.08 -7.72 30.94
C LYS A 466 5.41 -6.64 29.90
N VAL A 467 6.49 -5.93 30.12
CA VAL A 467 7.20 -5.11 29.12
C VAL A 467 8.63 -5.62 29.02
N VAL A 468 9.08 -5.83 27.80
CA VAL A 468 10.42 -6.34 27.51
C VAL A 468 11.24 -5.25 26.84
N LEU A 469 12.46 -5.07 27.31
CA LEU A 469 13.48 -4.23 26.69
C LEU A 469 14.47 -5.10 25.92
N LEU A 470 14.64 -4.78 24.64
CA LEU A 470 15.58 -5.41 23.73
C LEU A 470 16.71 -4.43 23.41
N ARG A 471 17.95 -4.89 23.43
CA ARG A 471 19.11 -4.06 23.08
C ARG A 471 19.43 -4.13 21.60
N SER A 472 19.93 -3.03 21.05
CA SER A 472 20.54 -3.04 19.72
C SER A 472 21.97 -3.58 19.78
N ARG A 473 22.40 -4.22 18.70
CA ARG A 473 23.78 -4.68 18.49
C ARG A 473 24.56 -3.63 17.71
N PRO A 474 25.86 -3.45 17.99
CA PRO A 474 26.70 -2.57 17.17
C PRO A 474 26.72 -3.02 15.72
N ILE A 475 26.57 -2.09 14.78
CA ILE A 475 26.68 -2.36 13.35
C ILE A 475 28.08 -1.97 12.89
N VAL A 476 28.72 -2.89 12.17
CA VAL A 476 30.05 -2.68 11.62
C VAL A 476 30.07 -2.87 10.10
N GLU A 477 30.84 -2.05 9.43
CA GLU A 477 31.20 -2.25 8.04
C GLU A 477 32.56 -2.94 7.97
N VAL A 478 32.69 -3.93 7.07
CA VAL A 478 33.95 -4.63 6.84
C VAL A 478 34.36 -4.44 5.38
N LYS A 479 35.52 -3.82 5.17
CA LYS A 479 36.16 -3.66 3.86
C LYS A 479 37.31 -4.64 3.75
N SER A 480 37.28 -5.50 2.73
CA SER A 480 38.41 -6.38 2.40
C SER A 480 39.38 -5.66 1.47
N GLU A 481 40.65 -5.81 1.70
CA GLU A 481 41.73 -5.33 0.82
C GLU A 481 42.72 -6.46 0.61
N VAL A 482 43.11 -6.70 -0.63
CA VAL A 482 44.10 -7.74 -0.98
C VAL A 482 45.23 -7.09 -1.76
N SER A 483 46.43 -7.28 -1.28
CA SER A 483 47.65 -6.83 -1.96
C SER A 483 48.60 -7.99 -2.20
N PHE A 484 49.35 -7.91 -3.26
CA PHE A 484 50.27 -8.95 -3.71
C PHE A 484 51.71 -8.40 -3.76
N SER A 485 52.67 -9.20 -3.31
CA SER A 485 54.06 -8.88 -3.34
C SER A 485 54.87 -10.03 -3.97
N PRO A 486 55.47 -9.80 -5.15
CA PRO A 486 55.41 -8.61 -6.01
C PRO A 486 54.02 -8.38 -6.58
N ASN A 487 53.61 -7.13 -6.79
CA ASN A 487 52.31 -6.74 -7.38
C ASN A 487 52.26 -6.91 -8.92
N GLN A 488 53.39 -7.24 -9.51
CA GLN A 488 53.55 -7.50 -10.93
C GLN A 488 54.39 -8.77 -11.14
N ILE A 489 53.96 -9.64 -12.06
CA ILE A 489 54.64 -10.86 -12.39
C ILE A 489 55.61 -10.56 -13.54
N SER A 490 56.91 -10.78 -13.32
CA SER A 490 57.92 -10.68 -14.38
C SER A 490 57.82 -11.87 -15.31
N THR A 491 57.82 -11.60 -16.60
CA THR A 491 57.78 -12.58 -17.67
C THR A 491 59.09 -12.65 -18.48
N GLN A 492 60.11 -11.86 -18.05
CA GLN A 492 61.43 -11.84 -18.69
C GLN A 492 62.43 -12.59 -17.79
N ASN A 493 63.30 -13.40 -18.41
CA ASN A 493 64.36 -14.16 -17.73
C ASN A 493 63.86 -15.08 -16.61
N VAL A 494 62.74 -15.77 -16.82
CA VAL A 494 62.15 -16.67 -15.84
C VAL A 494 62.63 -18.12 -16.08
N ASP A 495 63.05 -18.76 -15.04
CA ASP A 495 63.37 -20.20 -15.09
C ASP A 495 62.04 -21.01 -15.09
N CYS A 496 61.67 -21.55 -16.22
CA CYS A 496 60.43 -22.29 -16.39
C CYS A 496 60.39 -23.61 -15.58
N SER A 497 61.47 -24.01 -14.98
CA SER A 497 61.56 -25.24 -14.19
C SER A 497 61.06 -25.09 -12.73
N LYS A 498 60.91 -23.82 -12.26
CA LYS A 498 60.54 -23.50 -10.88
C LYS A 498 59.36 -22.54 -10.85
N PRO A 499 58.34 -22.79 -10.02
CA PRO A 499 57.24 -21.84 -9.80
C PRO A 499 57.78 -20.56 -9.12
N LEU A 500 57.11 -19.44 -9.39
CA LEU A 500 57.43 -18.13 -8.78
C LEU A 500 56.70 -18.04 -7.45
N GLU A 501 57.47 -17.84 -6.37
CA GLU A 501 56.92 -17.62 -5.04
C GLU A 501 56.44 -16.18 -4.90
N ASN A 502 55.24 -16.01 -4.34
CA ASN A 502 54.58 -14.70 -4.12
C ASN A 502 53.89 -14.71 -2.77
N THR A 503 53.73 -13.51 -2.20
CA THR A 503 52.97 -13.33 -0.96
C THR A 503 51.71 -12.52 -1.25
N VAL A 504 50.58 -13.00 -0.76
CA VAL A 504 49.32 -12.26 -0.71
C VAL A 504 49.08 -11.80 0.71
N THR A 505 48.85 -10.51 0.88
CA THR A 505 48.42 -9.88 2.14
C THR A 505 46.92 -9.63 2.07
N VAL A 506 46.16 -10.28 2.91
CA VAL A 506 44.72 -10.12 3.06
C VAL A 506 44.48 -9.24 4.26
N CYS A 507 43.84 -8.14 4.11
CA CYS A 507 43.49 -7.20 5.16
C CYS A 507 41.97 -7.02 5.23
N PHE A 508 41.46 -6.91 6.44
CA PHE A 508 40.10 -6.50 6.73
C PHE A 508 40.14 -5.23 7.57
N THR A 509 39.45 -4.19 7.12
CA THR A 509 39.25 -2.95 7.87
C THR A 509 37.82 -2.94 8.39
N MET A 510 37.67 -2.96 9.72
CA MET A 510 36.36 -2.91 10.38
C MET A 510 36.13 -1.51 10.95
N SER A 511 35.00 -0.90 10.62
CA SER A 511 34.56 0.42 11.11
C SER A 511 33.16 0.33 11.69
N SER A 512 32.87 1.11 12.75
CA SER A 512 31.52 1.20 13.33
C SER A 512 30.64 2.16 12.53
N LEU A 513 29.40 1.80 12.30
CA LEU A 513 28.35 2.66 11.70
C LEU A 513 27.40 3.23 12.76
N SER A 514 27.21 2.55 13.88
CA SER A 514 26.12 2.84 14.81
C SER A 514 26.46 3.81 15.96
N THR A 515 27.72 4.24 16.13
CA THR A 515 28.09 5.19 17.20
C THR A 515 29.19 6.15 16.78
N LYS A 516 29.09 7.41 17.26
CA LYS A 516 30.15 8.41 17.16
C LYS A 516 31.32 8.14 18.12
N GLU A 517 31.11 7.32 19.16
CA GLU A 517 32.12 6.87 20.07
C GLU A 517 32.61 5.48 19.67
N GLN A 518 33.95 5.36 19.49
CA GLN A 518 34.61 4.11 19.13
C GLN A 518 34.62 3.16 20.34
N ARG A 519 33.55 2.42 20.59
CA ARG A 519 33.54 1.34 21.58
C ARG A 519 34.07 0.05 20.98
N ALA A 520 34.70 -0.78 21.80
CA ALA A 520 35.38 -1.99 21.35
C ALA A 520 34.41 -3.01 20.74
N ALA A 521 34.43 -3.16 19.41
CA ALA A 521 33.75 -4.23 18.72
C ALA A 521 34.78 -5.28 18.26
N GLN A 522 34.47 -6.57 18.44
CA GLN A 522 35.32 -7.67 17.99
C GLN A 522 34.54 -8.64 17.12
N ALA A 523 35.20 -9.19 16.12
CA ALA A 523 34.62 -10.20 15.26
C ALA A 523 35.64 -11.21 14.77
N ARG A 524 35.23 -12.45 14.58
CA ARG A 524 35.96 -13.44 13.79
C ARG A 524 35.50 -13.36 12.34
N ILE A 525 36.47 -13.15 11.46
CA ILE A 525 36.26 -13.13 10.01
C ILE A 525 36.92 -14.38 9.45
N ASP A 526 36.09 -15.33 9.03
CA ASP A 526 36.54 -16.53 8.32
C ASP A 526 36.47 -16.24 6.83
N TYR A 527 37.59 -16.36 6.13
CA TYR A 527 37.68 -16.04 4.72
C TYR A 527 38.22 -17.20 3.90
N MET A 528 37.81 -17.23 2.63
CA MET A 528 38.33 -18.14 1.61
C MET A 528 38.91 -17.31 0.46
N LEU A 529 40.18 -17.51 0.19
CA LEU A 529 40.89 -16.92 -0.92
C LEU A 529 41.01 -17.93 -2.04
N THR A 530 40.44 -17.61 -3.21
CA THR A 530 40.53 -18.44 -4.43
C THR A 530 41.41 -17.76 -5.46
N LEU A 531 42.45 -18.44 -5.90
CA LEU A 531 43.41 -17.92 -6.89
C LEU A 531 42.95 -18.29 -8.33
N ASP A 532 43.20 -17.38 -9.30
CA ASP A 532 42.95 -17.58 -10.73
C ASP A 532 41.53 -18.13 -11.04
N THR A 533 40.50 -17.50 -10.44
CA THR A 533 39.08 -17.93 -10.47
C THR A 533 38.50 -18.10 -11.87
N THR A 534 39.11 -17.46 -12.86
CA THR A 534 38.65 -17.54 -14.26
C THR A 534 39.04 -18.88 -14.94
N ARG A 535 39.79 -19.75 -14.24
CA ARG A 535 40.26 -21.01 -14.77
C ARG A 535 39.80 -22.20 -13.94
N LYS A 536 39.60 -23.33 -14.65
CA LYS A 536 39.28 -24.61 -13.98
C LYS A 536 40.48 -25.11 -13.16
N PRO A 537 40.29 -25.85 -12.07
CA PRO A 537 41.38 -26.30 -11.19
C PRO A 537 42.49 -27.07 -11.94
N SER A 538 42.18 -27.76 -13.04
CA SER A 538 43.16 -28.48 -13.87
C SER A 538 44.07 -27.62 -14.75
N LYS A 539 43.74 -26.30 -14.93
CA LYS A 539 44.47 -25.33 -15.79
C LYS A 539 44.82 -24.06 -15.04
N LYS A 540 44.88 -24.07 -13.74
CA LYS A 540 45.22 -22.94 -12.89
C LYS A 540 46.68 -22.51 -13.07
N ARG A 541 46.94 -21.22 -13.02
CA ARG A 541 48.29 -20.63 -13.13
C ARG A 541 48.87 -20.25 -11.78
N ALA A 542 48.00 -20.11 -10.76
CA ALA A 542 48.38 -19.82 -9.39
C ALA A 542 47.78 -20.83 -8.44
N TYR A 543 48.53 -21.20 -7.38
CA TYR A 543 48.13 -22.20 -6.39
C TYR A 543 48.85 -21.97 -5.08
N PHE A 544 48.29 -22.52 -4.00
CA PHE A 544 48.93 -22.64 -2.69
C PHE A 544 49.82 -23.89 -2.59
N SER A 545 50.40 -24.11 -1.44
CA SER A 545 51.05 -25.43 -1.13
C SER A 545 50.14 -26.59 -1.47
N GLU A 546 50.70 -27.68 -1.95
CA GLU A 546 49.95 -28.89 -2.43
C GLU A 546 49.10 -28.68 -3.69
N LYS A 547 49.37 -27.64 -4.46
CA LYS A 547 48.66 -27.28 -5.66
C LYS A 547 47.15 -27.03 -5.50
N GLU A 548 46.72 -26.57 -4.35
CA GLU A 548 45.33 -26.12 -4.09
C GLU A 548 45.08 -24.74 -4.68
N GLN A 549 43.90 -24.52 -5.15
CA GLN A 549 43.45 -23.22 -5.70
C GLN A 549 42.83 -22.32 -4.64
N GLU A 550 42.34 -22.94 -3.58
CA GLU A 550 41.61 -22.30 -2.49
C GLU A 550 42.37 -22.44 -1.16
N ARG A 551 42.28 -21.42 -0.32
CA ARG A 551 42.81 -21.46 1.03
C ARG A 551 41.88 -20.69 1.97
N SER A 552 41.49 -21.37 3.02
CA SER A 552 40.72 -20.77 4.10
C SER A 552 41.65 -20.16 5.15
N GLY A 553 41.23 -19.07 5.76
CA GLY A 553 41.89 -18.42 6.87
C GLY A 553 40.87 -17.81 7.83
N SER A 554 41.34 -17.50 9.06
CA SER A 554 40.52 -16.85 10.08
C SER A 554 41.30 -15.69 10.70
N ILE A 555 40.65 -14.53 10.88
CA ILE A 555 41.23 -13.34 11.52
C ILE A 555 40.28 -12.87 12.60
N ILE A 556 40.79 -12.64 13.81
CA ILE A 556 40.08 -11.89 14.84
C ILE A 556 40.35 -10.41 14.60
N ALA A 557 39.31 -9.72 14.14
CA ALA A 557 39.35 -8.29 13.86
C ALA A 557 38.76 -7.48 15.03
N THR A 558 39.39 -6.33 15.29
CA THR A 558 38.85 -5.25 16.10
C THR A 558 38.63 -4.03 15.20
N LEU A 559 38.03 -2.96 15.69
CA LEU A 559 37.96 -1.72 14.93
C LEU A 559 39.35 -1.32 14.43
N GLY A 560 39.42 -0.97 13.13
CA GLY A 560 40.68 -0.70 12.44
C GLY A 560 41.09 -1.82 11.48
N LYS A 561 42.31 -1.77 10.99
CA LYS A 561 42.83 -2.67 9.94
C LYS A 561 43.61 -3.82 10.55
N LYS A 562 43.27 -5.08 10.18
CA LYS A 562 43.98 -6.31 10.50
C LYS A 562 44.34 -7.06 9.23
N CYS A 563 45.58 -7.60 9.19
CA CYS A 563 46.09 -8.25 7.98
C CYS A 563 46.68 -9.64 8.32
N SER A 564 46.66 -10.52 7.33
CA SER A 564 47.31 -11.82 7.33
C SER A 564 48.05 -12.04 6.03
N ASN A 565 49.23 -12.62 6.07
CA ASN A 565 50.07 -12.93 4.93
C ASN A 565 50.00 -14.41 4.59
N VAL A 566 49.83 -14.73 3.29
CA VAL A 566 49.78 -16.10 2.79
C VAL A 566 50.69 -16.22 1.59
N THR A 567 51.60 -17.23 1.62
CA THR A 567 52.45 -17.53 0.47
C THR A 567 51.69 -18.36 -0.56
N PHE A 568 51.88 -18.04 -1.85
CA PHE A 568 51.31 -18.78 -2.99
C PHE A 568 52.33 -18.85 -4.14
N PHE A 569 52.10 -19.74 -5.06
CA PHE A 569 53.01 -20.01 -6.18
C PHE A 569 52.32 -19.68 -7.51
N ILE A 570 53.07 -19.19 -8.48
CA ILE A 570 52.62 -18.92 -9.83
C ILE A 570 53.45 -19.75 -10.79
N GLU A 571 52.82 -20.44 -11.75
CA GLU A 571 53.52 -21.16 -12.82
C GLU A 571 54.39 -20.16 -13.58
N ALA A 572 55.68 -20.45 -13.73
CA ALA A 572 56.65 -19.52 -14.28
C ALA A 572 56.43 -19.25 -15.79
N CYS A 573 55.99 -20.28 -16.54
CA CYS A 573 55.78 -20.19 -17.98
C CYS A 573 54.40 -20.75 -18.36
N PRO A 574 53.27 -20.09 -17.93
CA PRO A 574 51.94 -20.57 -18.27
C PRO A 574 51.62 -20.35 -19.74
N GLU A 575 50.79 -21.21 -20.35
CA GLU A 575 50.31 -21.06 -21.73
C GLU A 575 49.69 -19.64 -21.98
N ASP A 576 49.11 -19.02 -20.97
CA ASP A 576 48.54 -17.69 -21.00
C ASP A 576 49.24 -16.81 -19.96
N ALA A 577 50.37 -16.22 -20.33
CA ALA A 577 51.09 -15.26 -19.52
C ALA A 577 50.55 -13.81 -19.60
N LEU A 578 49.62 -13.56 -20.50
CA LEU A 578 49.15 -12.17 -20.84
C LEU A 578 47.82 -11.79 -20.09
N SER A 579 47.00 -12.73 -19.78
CA SER A 579 45.77 -12.46 -19.01
C SER A 579 46.10 -12.24 -17.53
N PRO A 580 45.52 -11.24 -16.86
CA PRO A 580 45.73 -11.04 -15.44
C PRO A 580 45.21 -12.25 -14.63
N LEU A 581 45.86 -12.56 -13.50
CA LEU A 581 45.33 -13.49 -12.53
C LEU A 581 44.14 -12.83 -11.82
N SER A 582 42.97 -13.44 -11.88
CA SER A 582 41.78 -13.00 -11.18
C SER A 582 41.67 -13.80 -9.88
N ASN A 583 41.72 -13.12 -8.73
CA ASN A 583 41.63 -13.77 -7.43
C ASN A 583 40.41 -13.23 -6.71
N GLU A 584 39.69 -14.12 -6.02
CA GLU A 584 38.49 -13.78 -5.29
C GLU A 584 38.68 -14.04 -3.79
N ILE A 585 38.20 -13.12 -2.97
CA ILE A 585 38.04 -13.34 -1.54
C ILE A 585 36.57 -13.35 -1.20
N LYS A 586 36.16 -14.36 -0.47
CA LYS A 586 34.85 -14.47 0.18
C LYS A 586 35.09 -14.54 1.68
N PHE A 587 34.22 -13.92 2.45
CA PHE A 587 34.32 -14.02 3.90
C PHE A 587 32.95 -14.18 4.55
N SER A 588 32.96 -14.81 5.73
CA SER A 588 31.85 -14.90 6.66
C SER A 588 32.23 -14.13 7.93
N PHE A 589 31.26 -13.41 8.48
CA PHE A 589 31.45 -12.56 9.64
C PHE A 589 30.75 -13.20 10.85
N TYR A 590 31.45 -13.27 11.97
CA TYR A 590 30.93 -13.72 13.25
C TYR A 590 31.31 -12.73 14.35
N GLY A 591 30.33 -11.96 14.81
CA GLY A 591 30.53 -11.05 15.95
C GLY A 591 30.97 -11.81 17.20
N LEU A 592 31.88 -11.24 17.94
CA LEU A 592 32.32 -11.77 19.22
C LEU A 592 31.84 -10.85 20.35
N PRO A 593 31.39 -11.40 21.50
CA PRO A 593 31.01 -10.58 22.65
C PRO A 593 32.23 -9.84 23.23
N SER A 594 32.00 -8.65 23.74
CA SER A 594 32.97 -7.88 24.53
C SER A 594 32.39 -7.57 25.92
N ASP A 595 33.21 -7.12 26.84
CA ASP A 595 32.76 -6.78 28.20
C ASP A 595 31.79 -5.58 28.21
N GLU A 596 31.78 -4.76 27.15
CA GLU A 596 31.02 -3.51 27.07
C GLU A 596 29.82 -3.60 26.14
N ASN A 597 29.83 -4.47 25.11
CA ASN A 597 28.83 -4.50 24.05
C ASN A 597 28.43 -5.92 23.69
N LEU A 598 27.19 -6.02 23.10
CA LEU A 598 26.72 -7.22 22.44
C LEU A 598 27.58 -7.57 21.22
N THR A 599 27.43 -8.78 20.72
CA THR A 599 28.09 -9.22 19.49
C THR A 599 27.75 -8.31 18.34
N PRO A 600 28.72 -7.71 17.63
CA PRO A 600 28.44 -6.83 16.50
C PRO A 600 27.80 -7.58 15.31
N SER A 601 26.96 -6.88 14.57
CA SER A 601 26.35 -7.34 13.33
C SER A 601 27.02 -6.70 12.12
N LEU A 602 27.18 -7.46 11.03
CA LEU A 602 27.71 -6.93 9.77
C LEU A 602 26.61 -6.14 9.04
N SER A 603 26.95 -4.96 8.52
CA SER A 603 26.07 -4.19 7.65
C SER A 603 25.63 -5.04 6.44
N PRO A 604 24.33 -5.07 6.09
CA PRO A 604 23.83 -5.80 4.93
C PRO A 604 24.40 -5.29 3.59
N HIS A 605 24.92 -4.07 3.56
CA HIS A 605 25.55 -3.47 2.37
C HIS A 605 27.04 -3.81 2.24
N ALA A 606 27.64 -4.49 3.21
CA ALA A 606 29.04 -4.88 3.15
C ALA A 606 29.25 -5.98 2.09
N PRO A 607 30.15 -5.79 1.11
CA PRO A 607 30.43 -6.79 0.08
C PRO A 607 31.20 -7.97 0.68
N THR A 608 30.58 -9.12 0.81
CA THR A 608 31.19 -10.36 1.36
C THR A 608 32.03 -11.15 0.35
N ALA A 609 32.01 -10.74 -0.93
CA ALA A 609 32.81 -11.30 -1.99
C ALA A 609 33.40 -10.20 -2.87
N THR A 610 34.71 -10.22 -3.07
CA THR A 610 35.42 -9.20 -3.89
C THR A 610 36.47 -9.86 -4.78
N ASN A 611 36.60 -9.35 -6.01
CA ASN A 611 37.56 -9.87 -6.99
C ASN A 611 38.76 -8.92 -7.12
N TYR A 612 39.96 -9.45 -6.94
CA TYR A 612 41.23 -8.72 -6.96
C TYR A 612 42.14 -9.21 -8.11
N PRO A 613 42.28 -8.49 -9.23
CA PRO A 613 43.13 -8.88 -10.33
C PRO A 613 44.59 -8.52 -10.09
N VAL A 614 45.51 -9.46 -10.35
CA VAL A 614 46.95 -9.20 -10.46
C VAL A 614 47.31 -8.98 -11.92
N ARG A 615 47.87 -7.81 -12.25
CA ARG A 615 48.23 -7.44 -13.62
C ARG A 615 49.63 -7.92 -13.98
N ASN A 616 49.82 -8.49 -15.18
CA ASN A 616 51.11 -8.85 -15.75
C ASN A 616 51.79 -7.61 -16.41
N VAL A 617 53.10 -7.52 -16.37
CA VAL A 617 53.89 -6.47 -17.06
C VAL A 617 53.91 -6.74 -18.57
N HIS A 618 53.73 -5.67 -19.33
CA HIS A 618 53.62 -5.67 -20.79
C HIS A 618 54.77 -6.37 -21.54
N TYR A 619 54.39 -7.29 -22.46
CA TYR A 619 55.20 -7.66 -23.57
C TYR A 619 55.05 -6.66 -24.74
N LYS A 620 56.14 -6.22 -25.35
CA LYS A 620 56.18 -5.64 -26.69
C LYS A 620 56.26 -6.83 -27.67
N CYS A 621 55.16 -7.33 -28.16
CA CYS A 621 55.19 -8.24 -29.32
C CYS A 621 55.38 -7.45 -30.61
N THR A 622 56.40 -7.82 -31.37
CA THR A 622 56.51 -7.44 -32.76
C THR A 622 55.52 -8.29 -33.57
N VAL A 623 54.53 -7.62 -34.13
CA VAL A 623 53.44 -8.24 -34.85
C VAL A 623 53.85 -8.52 -36.30
N ASN A 624 53.92 -9.77 -36.69
CA ASN A 624 53.93 -10.16 -38.13
C ASN A 624 52.47 -10.07 -38.63
N THR A 625 52.22 -9.29 -39.66
CA THR A 625 50.92 -9.05 -40.29
C THR A 625 50.47 -10.28 -41.06
N PHE A 626 49.39 -10.90 -40.64
CA PHE A 626 48.66 -11.95 -41.36
C PHE A 626 47.20 -11.58 -41.55
N ALA A 627 46.62 -11.95 -42.69
CA ALA A 627 45.26 -11.63 -43.06
C ALA A 627 44.27 -12.60 -42.44
N PHE A 628 43.16 -12.10 -41.90
CA PHE A 628 42.10 -12.88 -41.26
C PHE A 628 40.78 -12.71 -41.96
N THR A 629 39.97 -13.77 -41.98
CA THR A 629 38.56 -13.70 -42.38
C THR A 629 37.66 -14.09 -41.22
N PHE A 630 36.72 -13.17 -40.88
CA PHE A 630 35.69 -13.44 -39.90
C PHE A 630 34.31 -13.53 -40.53
N ASN A 631 33.49 -14.46 -40.07
CA ASN A 631 32.05 -14.49 -40.36
C ASN A 631 31.27 -14.21 -39.10
N VAL A 632 30.44 -13.16 -39.16
CA VAL A 632 29.54 -12.79 -38.05
C VAL A 632 28.10 -13.11 -38.44
N THR A 633 27.44 -13.93 -37.65
CA THR A 633 26.01 -14.20 -37.81
C THR A 633 25.29 -13.60 -36.63
N LEU A 634 24.38 -12.68 -36.88
CA LEU A 634 23.55 -12.04 -35.86
C LEU A 634 22.16 -12.69 -35.90
N ALA A 635 21.73 -13.25 -34.77
CA ALA A 635 20.37 -13.77 -34.58
C ALA A 635 19.73 -13.09 -33.38
N LEU A 636 18.51 -12.63 -33.54
CA LEU A 636 17.72 -11.99 -32.48
C LEU A 636 16.63 -12.98 -32.04
N SER A 637 16.55 -13.26 -30.75
CA SER A 637 15.55 -14.16 -30.20
C SER A 637 14.95 -13.58 -28.94
N SER A 638 13.62 -13.56 -28.85
CA SER A 638 12.89 -13.31 -27.62
C SER A 638 12.75 -14.62 -26.85
N CYS A 639 13.01 -14.61 -25.54
CA CYS A 639 13.03 -15.81 -24.70
C CYS A 639 11.66 -16.26 -24.20
N PHE A 640 11.41 -17.58 -24.27
CA PHE A 640 10.82 -18.36 -23.17
C PHE A 640 11.51 -19.73 -23.15
N PRO A 641 11.77 -20.33 -21.97
CA PRO A 641 12.36 -21.68 -21.90
C PRO A 641 11.28 -22.73 -22.16
N LEU A 642 11.44 -23.52 -23.22
CA LEU A 642 10.66 -24.73 -23.42
C LEU A 642 11.60 -25.93 -23.55
N LEU A 643 11.34 -26.89 -22.67
CA LEU A 643 11.92 -28.23 -22.64
C LEU A 643 11.86 -28.94 -24.02
N LEU A 644 12.88 -29.70 -24.26
CA LEU A 644 13.13 -30.59 -25.40
C LEU A 644 11.92 -31.46 -25.78
N PHE A 645 11.54 -31.43 -27.05
CA PHE A 645 11.27 -32.61 -27.83
C PHE A 645 11.56 -32.36 -29.32
N SER A 646 12.28 -33.29 -29.92
CA SER A 646 12.71 -33.25 -31.31
C SER A 646 11.53 -33.45 -32.27
N SER A 647 11.33 -32.54 -33.20
CA SER A 647 10.98 -32.80 -34.60
C SER A 647 10.87 -31.45 -35.35
N GLY A 648 11.42 -31.41 -36.56
CA GLY A 648 11.64 -30.17 -37.27
C GLY A 648 10.34 -29.45 -37.64
N PHE A 649 10.27 -28.24 -37.18
CA PHE A 649 9.50 -27.15 -37.77
C PHE A 649 10.30 -25.86 -37.64
N ILE A 650 10.70 -25.30 -38.76
CA ILE A 650 11.28 -23.94 -38.85
C ILE A 650 10.14 -22.99 -38.60
N LEU A 651 9.98 -22.57 -37.34
CA LEU A 651 9.09 -21.44 -37.01
C LEU A 651 9.80 -20.15 -37.41
N HIS A 652 9.19 -19.40 -38.35
CA HIS A 652 9.50 -18.01 -38.60
C HIS A 652 9.31 -17.19 -37.32
N ARG A 653 10.37 -16.91 -36.55
CA ARG A 653 10.34 -15.98 -35.44
C ARG A 653 10.35 -14.57 -35.99
N SER A 654 9.30 -13.82 -35.67
CA SER A 654 9.12 -12.43 -36.05
C SER A 654 10.24 -11.55 -35.49
N SER A 655 10.86 -10.73 -36.34
CA SER A 655 11.80 -9.67 -35.95
C SER A 655 11.03 -8.46 -35.40
N GLU A 656 10.21 -8.65 -34.41
CA GLU A 656 9.31 -7.64 -33.84
C GLU A 656 9.53 -7.57 -32.34
N VAL A 657 9.68 -6.34 -31.81
CA VAL A 657 9.73 -6.01 -30.36
C VAL A 657 8.41 -5.39 -29.93
N LYS A 658 7.83 -5.90 -28.86
CA LYS A 658 6.60 -5.41 -28.26
C LYS A 658 6.92 -4.66 -26.95
N VAL A 659 7.07 -3.34 -27.04
CA VAL A 659 7.41 -2.48 -25.90
C VAL A 659 6.29 -2.51 -24.86
N GLY A 660 6.62 -2.89 -23.61
CA GLY A 660 5.67 -3.08 -22.53
C GLY A 660 5.14 -4.53 -22.38
N ILE A 661 5.60 -5.46 -23.25
CA ILE A 661 5.37 -6.90 -23.13
C ILE A 661 6.70 -7.63 -23.06
N ASP A 662 7.60 -7.32 -24.03
CA ASP A 662 8.90 -7.93 -24.06
C ASP A 662 9.84 -7.17 -23.11
N GLU A 663 10.35 -7.84 -22.09
CA GLU A 663 11.28 -7.25 -21.13
C GLU A 663 12.70 -7.20 -21.68
N LEU A 664 13.08 -8.18 -22.49
CA LEU A 664 14.43 -8.38 -22.99
C LEU A 664 14.47 -8.59 -24.50
N LEU A 665 15.40 -7.89 -25.15
CA LEU A 665 15.82 -8.16 -26.51
C LEU A 665 17.10 -8.99 -26.48
N ASN A 666 17.06 -10.21 -27.03
CA ASN A 666 18.20 -11.12 -27.08
C ASN A 666 18.91 -11.03 -28.42
N VAL A 667 20.19 -10.70 -28.38
CA VAL A 667 21.04 -10.60 -29.56
C VAL A 667 22.05 -11.75 -29.52
N THR A 668 21.87 -12.75 -30.39
CA THR A 668 22.80 -13.87 -30.53
C THR A 668 23.86 -13.51 -31.54
N VAL A 669 25.10 -13.62 -31.14
CA VAL A 669 26.28 -13.36 -31.98
C VAL A 669 27.11 -14.63 -32.11
N THR A 670 27.42 -14.98 -33.34
CA THR A 670 28.34 -16.09 -33.62
C THR A 670 29.50 -15.59 -34.51
N VAL A 671 30.70 -15.82 -34.06
CA VAL A 671 31.93 -15.41 -34.74
C VAL A 671 32.76 -16.65 -34.98
N GLU A 672 33.25 -16.82 -36.19
CA GLU A 672 34.12 -17.92 -36.57
C GLU A 672 35.43 -17.34 -37.12
N ASN A 673 36.56 -17.80 -36.59
CA ASN A 673 37.85 -17.46 -37.12
C ASN A 673 38.29 -18.49 -38.20
N ARG A 674 38.15 -18.13 -39.46
CA ARG A 674 38.52 -18.96 -40.61
C ARG A 674 39.95 -18.74 -41.09
N GLY A 675 40.64 -17.72 -40.52
CA GLY A 675 42.00 -17.41 -40.80
C GLY A 675 43.00 -17.94 -39.79
N GLU A 676 44.11 -17.25 -39.60
CA GLU A 676 45.11 -17.55 -38.58
C GLU A 676 44.68 -17.11 -37.17
N ASN A 677 45.51 -17.31 -36.16
CA ASN A 677 45.25 -16.87 -34.81
C ASN A 677 45.00 -15.35 -34.73
N SER A 678 43.88 -14.94 -34.16
CA SER A 678 43.46 -13.54 -34.05
C SER A 678 43.69 -13.02 -32.64
N TYR A 679 44.33 -11.83 -32.54
CA TYR A 679 44.64 -11.21 -31.26
C TYR A 679 43.67 -10.09 -30.95
N LYS A 680 43.30 -9.95 -29.64
CA LYS A 680 42.37 -8.94 -29.13
C LYS A 680 41.07 -8.86 -29.94
N SER A 681 40.56 -10.03 -30.33
CA SER A 681 39.31 -10.15 -31.07
C SER A 681 38.15 -9.66 -30.24
N ARG A 682 37.30 -8.85 -30.84
CA ARG A 682 36.11 -8.30 -30.17
C ARG A 682 34.96 -8.06 -31.14
N VAL A 683 33.75 -8.06 -30.62
CA VAL A 683 32.55 -7.62 -31.33
C VAL A 683 31.98 -6.40 -30.63
N ILE A 684 31.78 -5.35 -31.38
CA ILE A 684 31.15 -4.12 -30.92
C ILE A 684 29.70 -4.12 -31.38
N LEU A 685 28.77 -4.14 -30.44
CA LEU A 685 27.34 -4.00 -30.70
C LEU A 685 26.91 -2.56 -30.44
N THR A 686 26.15 -1.96 -31.37
CA THR A 686 25.51 -0.65 -31.13
C THR A 686 24.01 -0.80 -31.21
N TYR A 687 23.29 -0.15 -30.31
CA TYR A 687 21.85 -0.24 -30.16
C TYR A 687 21.26 1.15 -29.88
N PRO A 688 19.97 1.39 -30.20
CA PRO A 688 19.35 2.70 -29.99
C PRO A 688 19.16 3.01 -28.50
N ALA A 689 19.01 4.29 -28.18
CA ALA A 689 18.53 4.74 -26.88
C ALA A 689 17.19 4.07 -26.54
N GLY A 690 16.95 3.81 -25.26
CA GLY A 690 15.79 3.04 -24.76
C GLY A 690 16.04 1.53 -24.67
N LEU A 691 17.19 1.04 -25.15
CA LEU A 691 17.70 -0.28 -24.83
C LEU A 691 18.86 -0.14 -23.85
N SER A 692 18.88 -0.95 -22.79
CA SER A 692 19.93 -0.98 -21.77
C SER A 692 20.54 -2.38 -21.66
N TYR A 693 21.85 -2.44 -21.55
CA TYR A 693 22.56 -3.69 -21.37
C TYR A 693 22.19 -4.33 -20.01
N ARG A 694 21.90 -5.64 -19.98
CA ARG A 694 21.62 -6.38 -18.76
C ARG A 694 22.70 -7.41 -18.44
N LYS A 695 22.91 -8.35 -19.32
CA LYS A 695 23.89 -9.41 -19.16
C LYS A 695 24.27 -10.02 -20.49
N PHE A 696 25.27 -10.89 -20.47
CA PHE A 696 25.56 -11.80 -21.58
C PHE A 696 25.65 -13.24 -21.08
N THR A 697 25.51 -14.18 -22.01
CA THR A 697 25.71 -15.62 -21.74
C THR A 697 26.57 -16.19 -22.85
N SER A 698 27.73 -16.75 -22.52
CA SER A 698 28.58 -17.45 -23.45
C SER A 698 27.99 -18.86 -23.72
N GLN A 699 27.83 -19.20 -25.01
CA GLN A 699 27.43 -20.52 -25.44
C GLN A 699 28.67 -21.35 -25.86
N GLN A 700 29.61 -20.70 -26.51
CA GLN A 700 30.86 -21.30 -26.97
C GLN A 700 31.96 -20.25 -26.98
N GLY A 701 33.15 -20.58 -26.50
CA GLY A 701 34.27 -19.65 -26.38
C GLY A 701 34.22 -18.86 -25.06
N ARG A 702 35.31 -18.17 -24.75
CA ARG A 702 35.42 -17.30 -23.59
C ARG A 702 35.07 -15.87 -23.97
N ILE A 703 34.01 -15.34 -23.41
CA ILE A 703 33.49 -13.99 -23.77
C ILE A 703 33.48 -13.12 -22.52
N GLU A 704 33.86 -11.86 -22.69
CA GLU A 704 33.72 -10.80 -21.69
C GLU A 704 33.12 -9.57 -22.36
N CYS A 705 31.99 -9.07 -21.90
CA CYS A 705 31.32 -7.88 -22.44
C CYS A 705 31.35 -6.73 -21.45
N LYS A 706 31.62 -5.51 -21.95
CA LYS A 706 31.47 -4.25 -21.22
C LYS A 706 30.55 -3.36 -22.02
N SER A 707 29.66 -2.62 -21.37
CA SER A 707 28.68 -1.78 -22.05
C SER A 707 28.70 -0.37 -21.50
N LEU A 708 28.36 0.57 -22.37
CA LEU A 708 28.06 1.98 -22.11
C LEU A 708 26.70 2.22 -22.74
N ASP A 709 25.68 2.40 -21.89
CA ASP A 709 24.35 2.75 -22.35
C ASP A 709 24.28 4.24 -22.73
N SER A 710 23.22 4.64 -23.42
CA SER A 710 22.99 6.05 -23.77
C SER A 710 22.60 6.83 -22.52
N GLU A 711 23.39 7.79 -22.09
CA GLU A 711 23.10 8.66 -20.94
C GLU A 711 22.21 9.86 -21.32
N ASP A 712 22.30 10.33 -22.58
CA ASP A 712 21.57 11.50 -23.10
C ASP A 712 20.21 11.14 -23.73
N GLY A 713 19.87 9.86 -23.82
CA GLY A 713 18.65 9.37 -24.48
C GLY A 713 18.60 9.58 -26.01
N LEU A 714 19.65 10.17 -26.60
CA LEU A 714 19.79 10.50 -28.04
C LEU A 714 20.89 9.69 -28.71
N SER A 715 22.02 9.51 -28.03
CA SER A 715 23.13 8.73 -28.52
C SER A 715 22.84 7.23 -28.53
N ARG A 716 23.64 6.49 -29.34
CA ARG A 716 23.50 5.02 -29.35
C ARG A 716 24.38 4.40 -28.28
N GLY A 717 23.78 3.44 -27.53
CA GLY A 717 24.52 2.60 -26.60
C GLY A 717 25.51 1.68 -27.34
N ARG A 718 26.57 1.27 -26.63
CA ARG A 718 27.65 0.44 -27.16
C ARG A 718 28.01 -0.67 -26.18
N THR A 719 27.99 -1.93 -26.63
CA THR A 719 28.53 -3.09 -25.91
C THR A 719 29.77 -3.62 -26.64
N ASP A 720 30.89 -3.71 -25.94
CA ASP A 720 32.16 -4.22 -26.44
C ASP A 720 32.44 -5.60 -25.85
N CYS A 721 32.36 -6.65 -26.65
CA CYS A 721 32.54 -8.04 -26.23
C CYS A 721 33.89 -8.58 -26.74
N THR A 722 34.80 -8.93 -25.84
CA THR A 722 36.09 -9.56 -26.21
C THR A 722 35.89 -11.08 -26.33
N ILE A 723 36.57 -11.69 -27.30
CA ILE A 723 36.46 -13.10 -27.63
C ILE A 723 37.81 -13.79 -27.40
N ASP A 724 37.77 -14.88 -26.60
CA ASP A 724 38.92 -15.76 -26.29
C ASP A 724 40.24 -15.02 -26.07
N LYS A 725 40.15 -13.93 -25.31
CA LYS A 725 41.31 -13.08 -25.02
C LYS A 725 42.42 -13.86 -24.30
N PRO A 726 43.68 -13.77 -24.69
CA PRO A 726 44.24 -12.85 -25.67
C PRO A 726 44.20 -13.31 -27.12
N ILE A 727 43.98 -14.61 -27.40
CA ILE A 727 44.08 -15.25 -28.71
C ILE A 727 42.81 -16.02 -29.04
N PHE A 728 42.11 -15.63 -30.10
CA PHE A 728 41.08 -16.37 -30.74
C PHE A 728 41.70 -17.28 -31.81
N LYS A 729 41.82 -18.57 -31.55
CA LYS A 729 42.57 -19.55 -32.37
C LYS A 729 41.97 -19.73 -33.76
N SER A 730 42.82 -20.07 -34.70
CA SER A 730 42.40 -20.48 -36.07
C SER A 730 41.37 -21.60 -36.02
N GLN A 731 40.43 -21.59 -36.97
CA GLN A 731 39.36 -22.61 -37.12
C GLN A 731 38.47 -22.80 -35.84
N THR A 732 38.46 -21.84 -34.95
CA THR A 732 37.58 -21.88 -33.78
C THR A 732 36.38 -20.96 -33.94
N LYS A 733 35.29 -21.31 -33.21
CA LYS A 733 34.01 -20.60 -33.25
C LYS A 733 33.65 -20.17 -31.84
N ALA A 734 33.15 -18.95 -31.74
CA ALA A 734 32.61 -18.39 -30.52
C ALA A 734 31.15 -17.97 -30.70
N SER A 735 30.29 -18.29 -29.76
CA SER A 735 28.87 -17.96 -29.79
C SER A 735 28.42 -17.47 -28.41
N PHE A 736 27.68 -16.37 -28.40
CA PHE A 736 27.16 -15.77 -27.17
C PHE A 736 25.87 -14.99 -27.40
N ILE A 737 25.11 -14.79 -26.34
CA ILE A 737 23.86 -14.01 -26.36
C ILE A 737 24.04 -12.80 -25.45
N VAL A 738 23.71 -11.62 -25.98
CA VAL A 738 23.64 -10.38 -25.20
C VAL A 738 22.18 -10.01 -24.99
N PHE A 739 21.81 -9.69 -23.75
CA PHE A 739 20.47 -9.35 -23.33
C PHE A 739 20.38 -7.86 -23.07
N TYR A 740 19.46 -7.20 -23.76
CA TYR A 740 19.15 -5.80 -23.58
C TYR A 740 17.77 -5.63 -22.97
N GLY A 741 17.66 -4.89 -21.87
CA GLY A 741 16.37 -4.47 -21.30
C GLY A 741 15.71 -3.43 -22.18
N ILE A 742 14.42 -3.51 -22.35
CA ILE A 742 13.61 -2.57 -23.14
C ILE A 742 12.95 -1.60 -22.17
N ASP A 743 13.30 -0.32 -22.27
CA ASP A 743 12.65 0.71 -21.48
C ASP A 743 11.24 0.97 -21.99
N THR A 744 10.27 0.75 -21.13
CA THR A 744 8.84 0.90 -21.42
C THR A 744 8.42 2.35 -21.65
N ASN A 745 9.18 3.33 -21.16
CA ASN A 745 8.89 4.76 -21.30
C ASN A 745 9.50 5.37 -22.55
N SER A 746 10.50 4.73 -23.15
CA SER A 746 11.18 5.24 -24.34
C SER A 746 10.28 5.25 -25.57
N GLN A 747 10.44 6.30 -26.39
CA GLN A 747 9.81 6.41 -27.70
C GLN A 747 10.78 5.92 -28.78
N PHE A 748 10.55 4.69 -29.26
CA PHE A 748 11.30 4.14 -30.38
C PHE A 748 10.70 4.59 -31.72
N GLU A 749 11.52 4.68 -32.74
CA GLU A 749 11.05 4.72 -34.13
C GLU A 749 10.31 3.41 -34.47
N ARG A 750 9.46 3.46 -35.49
CA ARG A 750 8.70 2.28 -35.99
C ARG A 750 9.61 1.10 -36.32
N LYS A 751 10.84 1.38 -36.70
CA LYS A 751 11.90 0.38 -36.99
C LYS A 751 13.19 0.81 -36.31
N ILE A 752 13.69 -0.01 -35.42
CA ILE A 752 15.00 0.18 -34.80
C ILE A 752 16.02 -0.78 -35.41
N PHE A 753 17.30 -0.52 -35.20
CA PHE A 753 18.33 -1.43 -35.66
C PHE A 753 19.44 -1.60 -34.62
N VAL A 754 19.98 -2.82 -34.60
CA VAL A 754 21.16 -3.19 -33.85
C VAL A 754 22.25 -3.51 -34.87
N THR A 755 23.48 -3.05 -34.61
CA THR A 755 24.63 -3.38 -35.44
C THR A 755 25.64 -4.21 -34.68
N ALA A 756 26.33 -5.07 -35.38
CA ALA A 756 27.49 -5.82 -34.88
C ALA A 756 28.68 -5.59 -35.79
N ASN A 757 29.79 -5.17 -35.18
CA ASN A 757 31.08 -4.98 -35.89
C ASN A 757 32.13 -5.84 -35.20
N ALA A 758 32.63 -6.85 -35.92
CA ALA A 758 33.74 -7.69 -35.44
C ALA A 758 35.09 -7.05 -35.83
N THR A 759 35.99 -6.95 -34.87
CA THR A 759 37.30 -6.36 -35.04
C THR A 759 38.39 -7.22 -34.37
N SER A 760 39.63 -7.09 -34.84
CA SER A 760 40.79 -7.72 -34.20
C SER A 760 41.94 -6.73 -34.07
N GLY A 761 42.94 -7.04 -33.25
CA GLY A 761 44.15 -6.26 -33.14
C GLY A 761 45.13 -6.49 -34.31
N ASN A 762 44.80 -7.37 -35.26
CA ASN A 762 45.64 -7.71 -36.38
C ASN A 762 45.45 -6.73 -37.55
N GLN A 763 44.25 -6.23 -37.78
CA GLN A 763 43.92 -5.31 -38.85
C GLN A 763 42.65 -4.51 -38.52
N GLU A 764 42.61 -3.24 -38.97
CA GLU A 764 41.39 -2.43 -38.99
C GLU A 764 40.49 -2.83 -40.16
N HIS A 765 39.23 -2.98 -39.94
CA HIS A 765 38.22 -3.38 -40.94
C HIS A 765 37.30 -2.20 -41.26
N ALA A 766 37.08 -1.96 -42.55
CA ALA A 766 36.16 -0.94 -43.01
C ALA A 766 34.71 -1.27 -42.68
N PRO A 767 33.84 -0.26 -42.42
CA PRO A 767 32.40 -0.49 -42.15
C PRO A 767 31.64 -1.22 -43.27
N THR A 768 32.21 -1.27 -44.48
CA THR A 768 31.64 -2.00 -45.64
C THR A 768 32.00 -3.47 -45.66
N SER A 769 32.83 -3.96 -44.75
CA SER A 769 33.27 -5.36 -44.73
C SER A 769 32.15 -6.34 -44.30
N GLU A 770 32.29 -7.62 -44.61
CA GLU A 770 31.37 -8.67 -44.17
C GLU A 770 31.33 -8.83 -42.63
N LEU A 771 32.25 -8.25 -41.93
CA LEU A 771 32.34 -8.21 -40.48
C LEU A 771 31.39 -7.20 -39.81
N TYR A 772 30.79 -6.33 -40.63
CA TYR A 772 29.73 -5.43 -40.17
C TYR A 772 28.35 -5.96 -40.57
N LYS A 773 27.48 -6.16 -39.60
CA LYS A 773 26.09 -6.61 -39.80
C LYS A 773 25.13 -5.64 -39.13
N LYS A 774 24.01 -5.36 -39.83
CA LYS A 774 22.90 -4.52 -39.33
C LYS A 774 21.60 -5.33 -39.36
N LYS A 775 20.87 -5.38 -38.27
CA LYS A 775 19.54 -6.03 -38.17
C LYS A 775 18.48 -5.01 -37.85
N LEU A 776 17.45 -4.96 -38.69
CA LEU A 776 16.26 -4.15 -38.51
C LEU A 776 15.23 -4.94 -37.70
N ILE A 777 14.50 -4.26 -36.82
CA ILE A 777 13.53 -4.80 -35.88
C ILE A 777 12.31 -3.90 -35.90
N ASP A 778 11.13 -4.45 -36.16
CA ASP A 778 9.87 -3.71 -36.09
C ASP A 778 9.47 -3.50 -34.62
N VAL A 779 8.93 -2.31 -34.30
CA VAL A 779 8.53 -1.96 -32.93
C VAL A 779 7.03 -1.78 -32.89
N LYS A 780 6.38 -2.46 -31.95
CA LYS A 780 5.00 -2.24 -31.56
C LYS A 780 4.91 -1.90 -30.08
N TYR A 781 3.91 -1.13 -29.72
CA TYR A 781 3.68 -0.72 -28.35
C TYR A 781 2.53 -1.50 -27.74
N SER A 782 2.73 -1.99 -26.52
CA SER A 782 1.63 -2.58 -25.76
C SER A 782 0.65 -1.50 -25.34
N ILE A 783 -0.62 -1.81 -25.44
CA ILE A 783 -1.73 -1.05 -24.91
C ILE A 783 -2.52 -1.94 -23.97
N PHE A 784 -2.97 -1.38 -22.89
CA PHE A 784 -3.88 -2.04 -21.96
C PHE A 784 -4.89 -1.01 -21.47
N MET A 785 -6.15 -1.36 -21.56
CA MET A 785 -7.24 -0.49 -21.15
C MET A 785 -8.15 -1.25 -20.20
N THR A 786 -8.36 -0.68 -19.04
CA THR A 786 -9.39 -1.14 -18.11
C THR A 786 -10.72 -0.57 -18.51
N ILE A 787 -11.68 -1.45 -18.78
CA ILE A 787 -13.06 -1.08 -19.08
C ILE A 787 -13.93 -1.52 -17.92
N LYS A 788 -14.52 -0.54 -17.21
CA LYS A 788 -15.45 -0.77 -16.11
C LYS A 788 -16.85 -0.35 -16.53
N GLY A 789 -17.82 -1.20 -16.27
CA GLY A 789 -19.23 -0.89 -16.43
C GLY A 789 -19.91 -0.74 -15.08
N SER A 790 -20.79 0.25 -14.94
CA SER A 790 -21.70 0.34 -13.81
C SER A 790 -22.98 -0.46 -14.17
N PRO A 791 -23.29 -1.55 -13.45
CA PRO A 791 -24.53 -2.29 -13.66
C PRO A 791 -25.72 -1.46 -13.20
N SER A 792 -26.89 -1.68 -13.83
CA SER A 792 -28.16 -1.13 -13.38
C SER A 792 -29.15 -2.26 -13.09
N TYR A 793 -30.09 -2.00 -12.20
CA TYR A 793 -31.12 -2.92 -11.80
C TYR A 793 -32.51 -2.36 -12.05
N ASN A 794 -33.41 -3.18 -12.60
CA ASN A 794 -34.82 -2.83 -12.81
C ASN A 794 -35.75 -4.02 -12.59
N ASN A 795 -36.97 -3.75 -12.12
CA ASN A 795 -38.00 -4.75 -11.93
C ASN A 795 -39.23 -4.45 -12.74
N PHE A 796 -39.87 -5.48 -13.28
CA PHE A 796 -41.12 -5.38 -14.05
C PHE A 796 -42.15 -6.40 -13.53
N THR A 797 -43.45 -6.08 -13.68
CA THR A 797 -44.53 -7.02 -13.40
C THR A 797 -44.98 -7.65 -14.74
N PHE A 798 -45.03 -8.99 -14.78
CA PHE A 798 -45.45 -9.72 -15.98
C PHE A 798 -46.91 -9.38 -16.32
N GLY A 799 -47.19 -9.23 -17.62
CA GLY A 799 -48.53 -8.88 -18.12
C GLY A 799 -48.88 -7.39 -18.12
N LYS A 800 -48.02 -6.52 -17.59
CA LYS A 800 -48.18 -5.06 -17.65
C LYS A 800 -47.34 -4.44 -18.76
N ASN A 801 -48.01 -4.18 -19.91
CA ASN A 801 -47.33 -3.75 -21.14
C ASN A 801 -46.90 -2.28 -21.19
N ASP A 802 -47.41 -1.44 -20.28
CA ASP A 802 -47.17 0.01 -20.29
C ASP A 802 -46.05 0.46 -19.29
N LEU A 803 -45.39 -0.51 -18.66
CA LEU A 803 -44.31 -0.17 -17.72
C LEU A 803 -43.05 0.31 -18.46
N GLN A 804 -42.61 1.49 -18.09
CA GLN A 804 -41.36 2.07 -18.52
C GLN A 804 -40.44 2.32 -17.31
N LYS A 805 -39.21 1.88 -17.40
CA LYS A 805 -38.23 2.04 -16.32
C LYS A 805 -36.97 2.70 -16.84
N PRO A 806 -36.45 3.72 -16.15
CA PRO A 806 -35.19 4.35 -16.53
C PRO A 806 -34.01 3.39 -16.29
N VAL A 807 -33.10 3.34 -17.25
CA VAL A 807 -31.83 2.61 -17.16
C VAL A 807 -30.71 3.56 -17.48
N GLN A 808 -29.71 3.57 -16.67
CA GLN A 808 -28.48 4.29 -16.90
C GLN A 808 -27.30 3.31 -16.69
N GLN A 809 -26.52 3.11 -17.73
CA GLN A 809 -25.28 2.32 -17.69
C GLN A 809 -24.13 3.25 -18.03
N SER A 810 -23.10 3.26 -17.20
CA SER A 810 -21.87 3.99 -17.49
C SER A 810 -20.74 3.03 -17.85
N ILE A 811 -19.93 3.47 -18.79
CA ILE A 811 -18.78 2.73 -19.31
C ILE A 811 -17.57 3.63 -19.13
N THR A 812 -16.71 3.31 -18.18
CA THR A 812 -15.48 4.08 -17.95
C THR A 812 -14.30 3.32 -18.53
N LEU A 813 -13.61 3.96 -19.47
CA LEU A 813 -12.35 3.48 -20.02
C LEU A 813 -11.21 4.21 -19.32
N THR A 814 -10.22 3.46 -18.86
CA THR A 814 -8.98 3.99 -18.29
C THR A 814 -7.81 3.46 -19.10
N ASN A 815 -6.93 4.33 -19.54
CA ASN A 815 -5.72 3.94 -20.26
C ASN A 815 -4.58 3.74 -19.27
N ASP A 816 -4.19 2.50 -19.00
CA ASP A 816 -3.31 2.16 -17.89
C ASP A 816 -1.81 2.22 -18.23
N ILE A 817 -1.42 2.12 -19.50
CA ILE A 817 0.00 1.96 -19.83
C ILE A 817 0.60 3.16 -20.56
N ARG A 818 0.06 3.53 -21.72
CA ARG A 818 0.66 4.56 -22.62
C ARG A 818 -0.40 5.30 -23.42
N ALA A 819 -0.14 6.57 -23.76
CA ALA A 819 -1.01 7.37 -24.62
C ALA A 819 -1.42 6.61 -25.89
N LEU A 820 -2.71 6.52 -26.14
CA LEU A 820 -3.30 5.88 -27.29
C LEU A 820 -4.08 6.90 -28.11
N HIS A 821 -3.55 7.25 -29.30
CA HIS A 821 -4.15 8.24 -30.18
C HIS A 821 -4.94 7.57 -31.31
N ASN A 822 -6.06 8.20 -31.70
CA ASN A 822 -6.88 7.80 -32.85
C ASN A 822 -7.36 6.35 -32.83
N PHE A 823 -8.00 5.93 -31.76
CA PHE A 823 -8.68 4.66 -31.69
C PHE A 823 -10.21 4.84 -31.67
N THR A 824 -10.93 3.76 -31.92
CA THR A 824 -12.39 3.76 -31.90
C THR A 824 -12.90 2.77 -30.85
N VAL A 825 -13.78 3.24 -30.00
CA VAL A 825 -14.56 2.40 -29.09
C VAL A 825 -15.86 2.02 -29.79
N TRP A 826 -16.11 0.74 -29.94
CA TRP A 826 -17.37 0.22 -30.44
C TRP A 826 -18.23 -0.24 -29.27
N ILE A 827 -19.39 0.36 -29.14
CA ILE A 827 -20.40 0.04 -28.14
C ILE A 827 -21.62 -0.54 -28.86
N LYS A 828 -21.95 -1.79 -28.60
CA LYS A 828 -23.10 -2.49 -29.16
C LYS A 828 -24.16 -2.57 -28.06
N VAL A 829 -25.33 -2.00 -28.34
CA VAL A 829 -26.48 -1.94 -27.43
C VAL A 829 -27.64 -2.71 -28.00
N PRO A 830 -28.21 -3.71 -27.28
CA PRO A 830 -29.43 -4.40 -27.72
C PRO A 830 -30.59 -3.43 -27.78
N VAL A 831 -31.24 -3.34 -28.92
CA VAL A 831 -32.34 -2.37 -29.18
C VAL A 831 -33.69 -3.02 -29.52
N LYS A 832 -33.69 -4.22 -30.10
CA LYS A 832 -34.93 -4.97 -30.45
C LYS A 832 -34.73 -6.46 -30.16
N LEU A 833 -35.78 -7.08 -29.63
CA LEU A 833 -35.86 -8.53 -29.45
C LEU A 833 -37.12 -9.05 -30.10
N GLY A 834 -37.03 -10.01 -31.07
CA GLY A 834 -38.20 -10.57 -31.77
C GLY A 834 -39.08 -9.52 -32.45
N GLY A 835 -38.49 -8.42 -32.92
CA GLY A 835 -39.22 -7.31 -33.53
C GLY A 835 -39.81 -6.28 -32.57
N LYS A 836 -39.82 -6.53 -31.24
CA LYS A 836 -40.25 -5.60 -30.20
C LYS A 836 -39.10 -4.73 -29.73
N ASP A 837 -39.39 -3.45 -29.50
CA ASP A 837 -38.41 -2.50 -29.01
C ASP A 837 -38.08 -2.75 -27.53
N ILE A 838 -36.78 -2.78 -27.19
CA ILE A 838 -36.29 -2.89 -25.82
C ILE A 838 -36.33 -1.53 -25.13
N TRP A 839 -36.05 -0.48 -25.87
CA TRP A 839 -36.05 0.91 -25.40
C TRP A 839 -37.29 1.65 -25.91
N VAL A 840 -37.82 2.56 -25.12
CA VAL A 840 -39.03 3.34 -25.47
C VAL A 840 -38.87 4.11 -26.81
N HIS A 841 -37.68 4.65 -27.03
CA HIS A 841 -37.32 5.35 -28.26
C HIS A 841 -35.95 4.90 -28.77
N PRO A 842 -35.82 3.71 -29.38
CA PRO A 842 -34.51 3.17 -29.77
C PRO A 842 -33.78 4.05 -30.80
N ASN A 843 -34.49 4.83 -31.59
CA ASN A 843 -33.92 5.78 -32.55
C ASN A 843 -33.32 7.02 -31.86
N ASN A 844 -33.82 7.40 -30.71
CA ASN A 844 -33.37 8.55 -29.95
C ASN A 844 -32.19 8.21 -28.97
N LEU A 845 -31.88 6.92 -28.80
CA LEU A 845 -30.76 6.50 -27.98
C LEU A 845 -29.47 7.15 -28.52
N GLN A 846 -28.81 7.92 -27.69
CA GLN A 846 -27.55 8.62 -28.00
C GLN A 846 -26.51 8.33 -26.92
N ILE A 847 -25.28 8.22 -27.35
CA ILE A 847 -24.12 8.20 -26.46
C ILE A 847 -23.29 9.43 -26.81
N ALA A 848 -22.94 10.25 -25.84
CA ALA A 848 -22.19 11.48 -26.06
C ALA A 848 -20.86 11.17 -26.79
N ASP A 849 -20.45 12.02 -27.71
CA ASP A 849 -19.22 11.91 -28.50
C ASP A 849 -19.16 10.67 -29.43
N CYS A 850 -20.27 9.95 -29.62
CA CYS A 850 -20.33 8.78 -30.47
C CYS A 850 -21.23 8.97 -31.68
N LYS A 851 -20.79 8.44 -32.81
CA LYS A 851 -21.64 8.39 -34.03
C LYS A 851 -22.50 7.14 -34.01
N LYS A 852 -23.77 7.29 -34.42
CA LYS A 852 -24.67 6.15 -34.61
C LYS A 852 -24.22 5.38 -35.85
N GLY A 853 -23.84 4.12 -35.66
CA GLY A 853 -23.47 3.20 -36.74
C GLY A 853 -24.65 2.35 -37.23
N SER A 854 -24.34 1.23 -37.87
CA SER A 854 -25.30 0.27 -38.42
C SER A 854 -26.01 -0.53 -37.32
N TYR A 855 -27.12 -1.16 -37.73
CA TYR A 855 -27.75 -2.23 -36.97
C TYR A 855 -27.04 -3.55 -37.26
N GLU A 856 -26.90 -4.39 -36.24
CA GLU A 856 -26.36 -5.74 -36.33
C GLU A 856 -27.48 -6.72 -36.02
N GLU A 857 -27.77 -7.60 -36.98
CA GLU A 857 -28.82 -8.61 -36.84
C GLU A 857 -28.34 -9.75 -35.90
N PRO A 858 -29.28 -10.33 -35.13
CA PRO A 858 -28.92 -11.44 -34.24
C PRO A 858 -28.51 -12.69 -35.03
N HIS A 859 -27.57 -13.42 -34.48
CA HIS A 859 -27.11 -14.67 -35.09
C HIS A 859 -28.09 -15.84 -34.89
N VAL A 860 -28.93 -15.73 -33.85
CA VAL A 860 -29.92 -16.77 -33.47
C VAL A 860 -31.32 -16.29 -33.74
N LYS A 861 -32.04 -17.01 -34.61
CA LYS A 861 -33.45 -16.66 -34.97
C LYS A 861 -34.45 -17.11 -33.92
N ASP A 862 -34.26 -18.28 -33.30
CA ASP A 862 -35.07 -18.78 -32.18
C ASP A 862 -34.39 -18.46 -30.85
N PHE A 863 -34.69 -17.26 -30.34
CA PHE A 863 -34.06 -16.70 -29.14
C PHE A 863 -34.70 -17.22 -27.84
N VAL A 864 -35.96 -17.69 -27.85
CA VAL A 864 -36.71 -18.00 -26.64
C VAL A 864 -36.02 -19.12 -25.80
N PRO A 865 -35.70 -20.30 -26.37
CA PRO A 865 -35.03 -21.36 -25.59
C PRO A 865 -33.68 -20.93 -25.06
N GLN A 866 -32.98 -20.09 -25.82
CA GLN A 866 -31.63 -19.68 -25.46
C GLN A 866 -31.64 -18.68 -24.31
N ILE A 867 -32.59 -17.71 -24.31
CA ILE A 867 -32.79 -16.77 -23.21
C ILE A 867 -33.34 -17.50 -21.97
N GLN A 868 -34.25 -18.44 -22.12
CA GLN A 868 -34.76 -19.23 -21.00
C GLN A 868 -33.67 -20.02 -20.31
N LYS A 869 -32.68 -20.55 -21.05
CA LYS A 869 -31.55 -21.30 -20.54
C LYS A 869 -30.50 -20.38 -19.92
N ASN A 870 -30.03 -19.37 -20.65
CA ASN A 870 -28.86 -18.57 -20.27
C ASN A 870 -29.18 -17.32 -19.46
N LYS A 871 -30.44 -16.87 -19.47
CA LYS A 871 -30.92 -15.63 -18.82
C LYS A 871 -30.21 -14.36 -19.29
N VAL A 872 -29.69 -14.33 -20.53
CA VAL A 872 -28.96 -13.22 -21.10
C VAL A 872 -29.60 -12.76 -22.40
N VAL A 873 -29.78 -11.45 -22.54
CA VAL A 873 -30.20 -10.77 -23.74
C VAL A 873 -29.08 -9.90 -24.26
N ASP A 874 -28.30 -10.40 -25.19
CA ASP A 874 -27.18 -9.71 -25.83
C ASP A 874 -27.31 -9.70 -27.36
N CYS A 875 -26.29 -9.22 -28.06
CA CYS A 875 -26.31 -9.12 -29.53
C CYS A 875 -26.31 -10.47 -30.26
N SER A 876 -26.21 -11.59 -29.58
CA SER A 876 -26.39 -12.92 -30.21
C SER A 876 -27.88 -13.22 -30.47
N VAL A 877 -28.77 -12.73 -29.62
CA VAL A 877 -30.22 -13.00 -29.65
C VAL A 877 -31.05 -11.77 -29.99
N ALA A 878 -30.56 -10.56 -29.75
CA ALA A 878 -31.24 -9.29 -30.00
C ALA A 878 -30.55 -8.51 -31.12
N MET A 879 -31.34 -7.74 -31.89
CA MET A 879 -30.79 -6.76 -32.81
C MET A 879 -30.11 -5.65 -32.03
N CYS A 880 -28.81 -5.42 -32.31
CA CYS A 880 -28.02 -4.41 -31.66
C CYS A 880 -27.78 -3.18 -32.55
N ARG A 881 -27.69 -2.02 -31.92
CA ARG A 881 -27.18 -0.80 -32.55
C ARG A 881 -25.73 -0.60 -32.19
N VAL A 882 -24.89 -0.34 -33.20
CA VAL A 882 -23.47 -0.06 -33.00
C VAL A 882 -23.24 1.44 -32.85
N PHE A 883 -22.51 1.88 -31.84
CA PHE A 883 -22.04 3.25 -31.65
C PHE A 883 -20.54 3.29 -31.85
N GLU A 884 -20.05 4.24 -32.62
CA GLU A 884 -18.63 4.43 -32.92
C GLU A 884 -18.13 5.71 -32.25
N CYS A 885 -17.30 5.59 -31.25
CA CYS A 885 -16.73 6.69 -30.49
C CYS A 885 -15.24 6.81 -30.83
N LYS A 886 -14.85 7.78 -31.65
CA LYS A 886 -13.45 8.07 -31.96
C LYS A 886 -12.86 8.91 -30.86
N THR A 887 -11.74 8.48 -30.29
CA THR A 887 -11.13 9.15 -29.13
C THR A 887 -9.60 8.95 -29.10
N SER A 888 -8.93 9.72 -28.26
CA SER A 888 -7.55 9.59 -27.86
C SER A 888 -7.50 9.69 -26.35
N LEU A 889 -6.66 8.91 -25.71
CA LEU A 889 -6.47 8.92 -24.25
C LEU A 889 -4.97 8.96 -23.91
N GLU A 890 -4.60 9.88 -23.07
CA GLU A 890 -3.28 9.93 -22.46
C GLU A 890 -3.12 8.80 -21.40
N ARG A 891 -1.93 8.65 -20.86
CA ARG A 891 -1.69 7.69 -19.78
C ARG A 891 -2.51 8.07 -18.54
N GLN A 892 -3.19 7.11 -17.95
CA GLN A 892 -4.10 7.27 -16.79
C GLN A 892 -5.34 8.15 -17.04
N GLU A 893 -5.52 8.66 -18.24
CA GLU A 893 -6.72 9.40 -18.59
C GLU A 893 -7.93 8.45 -18.60
N LYS A 894 -9.05 8.99 -18.11
CA LYS A 894 -10.32 8.29 -18.05
C LYS A 894 -11.33 8.96 -18.98
N ARG A 895 -12.14 8.15 -19.66
CA ARG A 895 -13.30 8.64 -20.42
C ARG A 895 -14.51 7.79 -20.12
N THR A 896 -15.60 8.45 -19.79
CA THR A 896 -16.87 7.78 -19.48
C THR A 896 -17.88 8.02 -20.59
N TYR A 897 -18.55 6.96 -21.01
CA TYR A 897 -19.68 6.97 -21.94
C TYR A 897 -20.92 6.49 -21.20
N GLU A 898 -22.05 7.20 -21.39
CA GLU A 898 -23.30 6.86 -20.72
C GLU A 898 -24.35 6.42 -21.73
N ILE A 899 -25.00 5.29 -21.43
CA ILE A 899 -26.16 4.78 -22.12
C ILE A 899 -27.35 5.02 -21.20
N SER A 900 -28.20 5.96 -21.53
CA SER A 900 -29.39 6.28 -20.73
C SER A 900 -30.65 6.24 -21.56
N GLY A 901 -31.73 5.77 -20.99
CA GLY A 901 -33.04 5.69 -21.62
C GLY A 901 -34.04 4.92 -20.78
N ASN A 902 -35.28 4.82 -21.23
CA ASN A 902 -36.30 4.01 -20.59
C ASN A 902 -36.46 2.67 -21.29
N LEU A 903 -36.40 1.58 -20.56
CA LEU A 903 -36.74 0.25 -21.04
C LEU A 903 -38.25 0.06 -21.07
N THR A 904 -38.76 -0.65 -22.10
CA THR A 904 -40.16 -1.09 -22.16
C THR A 904 -40.30 -2.50 -21.55
N SER A 905 -41.51 -2.88 -21.17
CA SER A 905 -41.80 -4.27 -20.73
C SER A 905 -42.26 -5.18 -21.90
N GLN A 906 -42.63 -4.65 -23.07
CA GLN A 906 -43.25 -5.39 -24.16
C GLN A 906 -42.39 -6.52 -24.74
N TRP A 907 -41.08 -6.43 -24.68
CA TRP A 907 -40.18 -7.46 -25.19
C TRP A 907 -40.06 -8.66 -24.23
N ILE A 908 -40.36 -8.44 -22.93
CA ILE A 908 -40.19 -9.47 -21.87
C ILE A 908 -41.20 -10.58 -22.02
N GLU A 909 -42.44 -10.26 -22.42
CA GLU A 909 -43.55 -11.22 -22.57
C GLU A 909 -43.25 -12.30 -23.62
N GLN A 910 -42.48 -11.97 -24.67
CA GLN A 910 -42.10 -12.91 -25.72
C GLN A 910 -41.25 -14.07 -25.19
N ILE A 911 -40.62 -13.89 -24.03
CA ILE A 911 -39.72 -14.90 -23.41
C ILE A 911 -40.54 -15.95 -22.65
N GLY A 912 -41.80 -15.62 -22.26
CA GLY A 912 -42.76 -16.55 -21.64
C GLY A 912 -42.45 -16.96 -20.20
N LEU A 913 -41.58 -16.21 -19.48
CA LEU A 913 -41.24 -16.45 -18.10
C LEU A 913 -41.92 -15.44 -17.18
N GLN A 914 -42.80 -15.89 -16.30
CA GLN A 914 -43.59 -15.06 -15.38
C GLN A 914 -42.76 -14.57 -14.18
N SER A 915 -41.69 -15.30 -13.81
CA SER A 915 -40.75 -14.92 -12.75
C SER A 915 -39.34 -15.30 -13.22
N ALA A 916 -38.52 -14.33 -13.48
CA ALA A 916 -37.15 -14.57 -13.93
C ALA A 916 -36.30 -13.30 -13.77
N LYS A 917 -35.00 -13.53 -13.69
CA LYS A 917 -33.95 -12.52 -13.69
C LYS A 917 -33.15 -12.65 -14.99
N PHE A 918 -33.07 -11.54 -15.73
CA PHE A 918 -32.38 -11.45 -17.01
C PHE A 918 -31.25 -10.45 -16.93
N LEU A 919 -30.21 -10.68 -17.72
CA LEU A 919 -29.12 -9.74 -17.93
C LEU A 919 -29.23 -9.15 -19.33
N LEU A 920 -29.60 -7.87 -19.43
CA LEU A 920 -29.52 -7.12 -20.69
C LEU A 920 -28.10 -6.66 -20.88
N THR A 921 -27.39 -7.25 -21.84
CA THR A 921 -25.93 -7.14 -21.93
C THR A 921 -25.49 -6.33 -23.14
N SER A 922 -24.92 -5.15 -22.91
CA SER A 922 -24.20 -4.35 -23.91
C SER A 922 -22.77 -4.80 -24.04
N GLN A 923 -22.17 -4.65 -25.22
CA GLN A 923 -20.80 -5.09 -25.52
C GLN A 923 -19.93 -3.90 -25.90
N VAL A 924 -18.71 -3.85 -25.36
CA VAL A 924 -17.71 -2.83 -25.66
C VAL A 924 -16.45 -3.47 -26.20
N SER A 925 -15.95 -2.98 -27.32
CA SER A 925 -14.72 -3.44 -27.95
C SER A 925 -13.90 -2.27 -28.51
N LEU A 926 -12.59 -2.50 -28.67
CA LEU A 926 -11.65 -1.47 -29.13
C LEU A 926 -11.13 -1.81 -30.53
N LYS A 927 -11.09 -0.79 -31.40
CA LYS A 927 -10.43 -0.85 -32.70
C LYS A 927 -9.29 0.15 -32.74
N TYR A 928 -8.07 -0.34 -32.97
CA TYR A 928 -6.82 0.43 -32.98
C TYR A 928 -5.91 -0.01 -34.14
N ASP A 929 -4.88 0.77 -34.43
CA ASP A 929 -3.89 0.44 -35.48
C ASP A 929 -2.99 -0.72 -35.03
N ARG A 930 -3.26 -1.91 -35.52
CA ARG A 930 -2.49 -3.14 -35.23
C ARG A 930 -1.08 -3.13 -35.79
N SER A 931 -0.73 -2.20 -36.70
CA SER A 931 0.64 -2.05 -37.18
C SER A 931 1.54 -1.34 -36.16
N LYS A 932 0.96 -0.54 -35.28
CA LYS A 932 1.66 0.28 -34.27
C LYS A 932 1.47 -0.24 -32.85
N TYR A 933 0.31 -0.84 -32.58
CA TYR A 933 -0.07 -1.25 -31.24
C TYR A 933 -0.39 -2.72 -31.14
N VAL A 934 -0.16 -3.30 -29.96
CA VAL A 934 -0.56 -4.67 -29.61
C VAL A 934 -1.28 -4.61 -28.27
N TYR A 935 -2.40 -5.31 -28.14
CA TYR A 935 -3.15 -5.36 -26.88
C TYR A 935 -2.43 -6.32 -25.90
N PHE A 936 -2.16 -5.85 -24.68
CA PHE A 936 -1.58 -6.70 -23.65
C PHE A 936 -2.64 -7.69 -23.16
N SER A 937 -2.33 -8.98 -23.24
CA SER A 937 -3.19 -10.06 -22.78
C SER A 937 -2.33 -11.17 -22.19
N THR A 938 -2.79 -11.78 -21.12
CA THR A 938 -2.14 -12.94 -20.48
C THR A 938 -2.28 -14.25 -21.29
N GLY A 939 -3.13 -14.25 -22.35
CA GLY A 939 -3.31 -15.36 -23.26
C GLY A 939 -2.48 -15.26 -24.55
N SER A 940 -2.48 -16.34 -25.36
CA SER A 940 -1.78 -16.41 -26.64
C SER A 940 -2.33 -15.46 -27.71
N ASP A 941 -3.57 -15.01 -27.57
CA ASP A 941 -4.25 -14.13 -28.50
C ASP A 941 -4.22 -12.68 -28.03
N TYR A 942 -3.33 -11.90 -28.64
CA TYR A 942 -3.22 -10.44 -28.40
C TYR A 942 -4.38 -9.63 -28.99
N ASN A 943 -5.60 -10.11 -28.84
CA ASN A 943 -6.81 -9.43 -29.29
C ASN A 943 -7.44 -8.66 -28.13
N SER A 944 -7.97 -7.46 -28.43
CA SER A 944 -8.73 -6.69 -27.46
C SER A 944 -9.95 -7.50 -27.00
N PRO A 945 -10.13 -7.70 -25.69
CA PRO A 945 -11.30 -8.41 -25.18
C PRO A 945 -12.58 -7.63 -25.47
N VAL A 946 -13.67 -8.36 -25.61
CA VAL A 946 -15.02 -7.78 -25.65
C VAL A 946 -15.53 -7.73 -24.19
N HIS A 947 -15.74 -6.53 -23.69
CA HIS A 947 -16.29 -6.32 -22.34
C HIS A 947 -17.80 -6.30 -22.38
N LYS A 948 -18.43 -6.94 -21.41
CA LYS A 948 -19.88 -7.01 -21.26
C LYS A 948 -20.30 -6.09 -20.11
N ILE A 949 -21.37 -5.34 -20.33
CA ILE A 949 -21.96 -4.45 -19.34
C ILE A 949 -23.42 -4.84 -19.22
N GLU A 950 -23.86 -5.13 -18.02
CA GLU A 950 -25.09 -5.81 -17.74
C GLU A 950 -26.06 -4.86 -17.03
N ALA A 951 -27.30 -4.81 -17.54
CA ALA A 951 -28.45 -4.29 -16.81
C ALA A 951 -29.29 -5.48 -16.35
N GLU A 952 -29.43 -5.59 -15.05
CA GLU A 952 -30.25 -6.62 -14.46
C GLU A 952 -31.73 -6.27 -14.54
N VAL A 953 -32.52 -7.14 -15.13
CA VAL A 953 -33.96 -6.99 -15.28
C VAL A 953 -34.65 -8.14 -14.60
N GLU A 954 -35.35 -7.87 -13.50
CA GLU A 954 -36.13 -8.86 -12.77
C GLU A 954 -37.62 -8.74 -13.18
N VAL A 955 -38.26 -9.87 -13.33
CA VAL A 955 -39.68 -9.97 -13.65
C VAL A 955 -40.36 -10.75 -12.54
N TYR A 956 -41.45 -10.18 -12.04
CA TYR A 956 -42.27 -10.76 -10.98
C TYR A 956 -43.67 -11.06 -11.51
N PRO A 957 -44.31 -12.15 -11.09
CA PRO A 957 -45.72 -12.36 -11.39
C PRO A 957 -46.56 -11.29 -10.71
N GLU A 958 -47.72 -11.02 -11.28
CA GLU A 958 -48.73 -10.12 -10.63
C GLU A 958 -49.11 -10.72 -9.29
N PRO A 959 -49.01 -9.96 -8.19
CA PRO A 959 -49.36 -10.51 -6.86
C PRO A 959 -50.83 -10.84 -6.80
N ASP A 960 -51.16 -12.09 -6.68
CA ASP A 960 -52.54 -12.60 -6.49
C ASP A 960 -52.86 -12.64 -4.99
N PHE A 961 -53.47 -11.56 -4.51
CA PHE A 961 -53.89 -11.44 -3.12
C PHE A 961 -55.18 -12.19 -2.75
N ILE A 962 -55.78 -12.93 -3.72
CA ILE A 962 -57.08 -13.60 -3.52
C ILE A 962 -56.97 -14.62 -2.37
N LYS A 963 -55.86 -15.34 -2.26
CA LYS A 963 -55.64 -16.35 -1.19
C LYS A 963 -55.51 -15.72 0.20
N GLU A 964 -54.79 -14.60 0.28
CA GLU A 964 -54.58 -13.83 1.50
C GLU A 964 -55.87 -13.16 1.96
N ILE A 965 -56.67 -12.62 0.99
CA ILE A 965 -57.98 -12.02 1.29
C ILE A 965 -58.94 -13.09 1.77
N ILE A 966 -59.04 -14.25 1.08
CA ILE A 966 -59.87 -15.36 1.51
C ILE A 966 -59.44 -15.90 2.88
N GLY A 967 -58.14 -16.10 3.09
CA GLY A 967 -57.58 -16.54 4.35
C GLY A 967 -57.82 -15.54 5.48
N GLY A 968 -57.68 -14.27 5.23
CA GLY A 968 -58.00 -13.18 6.17
C GLY A 968 -59.48 -13.09 6.53
N CYS A 969 -60.38 -13.21 5.53
CA CYS A 969 -61.82 -13.21 5.72
C CYS A 969 -62.25 -14.43 6.54
N LEU A 970 -61.77 -15.64 6.19
CA LEU A 970 -62.14 -16.87 6.93
C LEU A 970 -61.54 -16.85 8.34
N GLY A 971 -60.30 -16.38 8.54
CA GLY A 971 -59.67 -16.21 9.84
C GLY A 971 -60.38 -15.18 10.72
N GLY A 972 -60.79 -14.05 10.13
CA GLY A 972 -61.54 -13.01 10.80
C GLY A 972 -62.93 -13.49 11.24
N LEU A 973 -63.63 -14.24 10.31
CA LEU A 973 -64.93 -14.84 10.62
C LEU A 973 -64.81 -15.90 11.77
N PHE A 974 -63.82 -16.74 11.72
CA PHE A 974 -63.51 -17.71 12.77
C PHE A 974 -63.25 -17.03 14.12
N PHE A 975 -62.45 -15.94 14.12
CA PHE A 975 -62.16 -15.17 15.31
C PHE A 975 -63.42 -14.50 15.88
N LEU A 976 -64.29 -13.95 15.01
CA LEU A 976 -65.58 -13.35 15.39
C LEU A 976 -66.52 -14.41 15.99
N ILE A 977 -66.59 -15.61 15.45
CA ILE A 977 -67.39 -16.73 16.01
C ILE A 977 -66.82 -17.12 17.39
N LEU A 978 -65.49 -17.20 17.53
CA LEU A 978 -64.85 -17.55 18.80
C LEU A 978 -65.09 -16.46 19.85
N LEU A 979 -65.00 -15.19 19.46
CA LEU A 979 -65.29 -14.03 20.31
C LEU A 979 -66.77 -14.03 20.75
N THR A 980 -67.72 -14.28 19.83
CA THR A 980 -69.18 -14.39 20.17
C THR A 980 -69.47 -15.54 21.10
N VAL A 981 -68.83 -16.70 20.90
CA VAL A 981 -68.98 -17.88 21.84
C VAL A 981 -68.41 -17.55 23.22
N VAL A 982 -67.25 -16.86 23.29
CA VAL A 982 -66.62 -16.38 24.52
C VAL A 982 -67.57 -15.38 25.25
N LEU A 983 -68.10 -14.40 24.52
CA LEU A 983 -69.02 -13.40 25.04
C LEU A 983 -70.35 -14.02 25.44
N TYR A 984 -70.83 -15.03 24.71
CA TYR A 984 -72.04 -15.81 25.08
C TYR A 984 -71.80 -16.62 26.34
N LYS A 985 -70.64 -17.29 26.49
CA LYS A 985 -70.29 -17.99 27.76
C LYS A 985 -70.02 -17.03 28.89
N ALA A 986 -69.54 -15.84 28.67
CA ALA A 986 -69.31 -14.79 29.68
C ALA A 986 -70.57 -14.05 30.08
N GLY A 987 -71.74 -14.47 29.51
CA GLY A 987 -73.03 -13.93 29.91
C GLY A 987 -73.34 -12.53 29.42
N PHE A 988 -72.62 -12.03 28.44
CA PHE A 988 -72.76 -10.62 27.94
C PHE A 988 -74.14 -10.38 27.29
N PHE A 989 -74.80 -11.43 26.78
CA PHE A 989 -76.13 -11.36 26.14
C PHE A 989 -77.33 -11.75 27.08
N LYS A 990 -77.13 -11.82 28.40
CA LYS A 990 -78.22 -11.98 29.33
C LYS A 990 -78.73 -10.62 29.78
N SER A 991 -79.73 -10.11 29.06
CA SER A 991 -80.51 -8.93 29.43
C SER A 991 -81.54 -9.32 30.48
N LYS A 992 -81.49 -8.65 31.61
CA LYS A 992 -82.63 -8.67 32.63
C LYS A 992 -83.65 -7.64 32.16
N TYR A 993 -84.68 -8.10 31.49
CA TYR A 993 -85.94 -7.35 31.40
C TYR A 993 -86.80 -7.51 32.54
N SER A 994 -87.05 -6.46 33.28
CA SER A 994 -88.21 -6.33 34.18
C SER A 994 -89.35 -5.58 33.49
N LYS A 995 -90.48 -6.21 33.39
CA LYS A 995 -91.75 -5.65 32.82
C LYS A 995 -92.22 -4.43 33.57
N VAL A 996 -92.57 -3.37 32.92
CA VAL A 996 -93.73 -2.51 33.32
C VAL A 996 -94.50 -2.10 32.06
N ASN A 997 -95.83 -2.10 32.22
CA ASN A 997 -96.88 -1.95 31.18
C ASN A 997 -97.10 -0.51 30.72
N THR A 998 -97.82 -0.49 29.50
CA THR A 998 -98.92 0.33 29.06
C THR A 998 -98.64 1.82 28.75
N GLU A 999 -98.73 2.31 27.51
CA GLU A 999 -99.89 2.87 26.87
C GLU A 999 -99.38 3.58 25.54
N GLU A 1000 -100.13 3.29 24.45
CA GLU A 1000 -100.16 4.08 23.23
C GLU A 1000 -100.85 5.38 23.49
N PRO A 1001 -100.94 6.40 22.54
CA PRO A 1001 -100.95 6.32 21.08
C PRO A 1001 -100.29 7.48 20.33
N GLU A 1002 -100.18 7.27 19.03
CA GLU A 1002 -100.40 8.15 17.87
C GLU A 1002 -99.44 9.23 17.45
N ASP A 1003 -99.22 9.14 16.17
CA ASP A 1003 -99.13 10.13 15.07
C ASP A 1003 -97.83 10.95 14.84
N GLY A 1004 -97.41 10.86 13.60
CA GLY A 1004 -96.99 12.01 12.86
C GLY A 1004 -95.70 11.91 12.05
N ALA A 1005 -95.91 11.44 10.90
CA ALA A 1005 -95.31 11.94 9.63
C ALA A 1005 -93.90 12.49 9.52
N GLY A 1006 -93.24 12.00 8.57
CA GLY A 1006 -92.60 12.82 7.55
C GLY A 1006 -91.16 13.00 7.51
N GLY A 1007 -90.57 12.61 6.40
CA GLY A 1007 -89.63 13.47 5.73
C GLY A 1007 -88.14 12.96 5.59
N ASP A 1008 -87.99 12.34 4.47
CA ASP A 1008 -86.92 12.48 3.47
C ASP A 1008 -85.43 12.58 3.89
N VAL A 1009 -84.70 11.61 3.35
CA VAL A 1009 -83.38 11.61 2.69
C VAL A 1009 -82.93 13.03 2.20
N PRO A 1010 -81.58 13.42 2.04
CA PRO A 1010 -80.61 12.58 1.35
C PRO A 1010 -79.14 12.69 1.80
N THR A 1011 -78.37 11.69 1.34
CA THR A 1011 -77.06 11.68 0.73
C THR A 1011 -76.02 12.83 1.04
N GLY A 1012 -74.79 12.42 1.32
CA GLY A 1012 -73.54 13.16 1.26
C GLY A 1012 -72.41 12.17 1.49
#